data_580f59555cbc2a2de9f0e77f047008f4
#
_entry.id   580f59555cbc2a2de9f0e77f047008f4
#
_cell.length_a   1.000
_cell.length_b   1.000
_cell.length_c   1.000
_cell.angle_alpha   90.00
_cell.angle_beta   90.00
_cell.angle_gamma   90.00
#
_symmetry.space_group_name_H-M   'P 1'
#
loop_
_entity.id
_entity.type
_entity.pdbx_description
1 polymer ?
#
loop_
_entity_poly.entity_id
_entity_poly.type
_entity_poly.pdbx_seq_one_letter_code
_entity_poly.pdbx_strand_id
1 'polypeptide(L)'
;MEKMDYSKTLNLLQTDFPMRGNLPTAEPAMQARWDEMDVYNEVRKAREGKPKFVLHDGPPYANGDIHIGHALNKVLKDIVVRFKSLQGYDAPFVPGWDTHGLPIEQAIANSGRADRKKMTTLEFRKLCAEYAWEWVERQKKQFLRLGIRGDWNNPYVTLTPKYEAQQIRLFGAMVNKGYIYKGLKPVYWSPSSESALAEAEIEYREKTSPSIYVAFKVKDAKGKLPADAEIVIWTTTPWTLPANLGISVHPEFTYVVVEAGGRQFVVAEGLLESVAKELGWTDANVVARVRGSELEYVTCQHPFYDRESLVMCGEHVTLEAGTGCVHTAPGHGEDDFAVGQKYGIGVLSPIDDQGHFTAEAPGFEGLFYDSANKVITEKLKESGHLLHMGFIKHQYAHDWRTKKPVIYRATEQWFASIDAFRQTMLDEIKKVEWTPHWGEVRLHNMIADRGDWCISRQRVWGVPIPIFYCRSCGEPLVNDATIEHVANVFEQEGSDAWFAKTEKELLPAGTACAKCGHGEFRKETDIMDVWFDSGSSHMAVLEAREDLESPADLYLEGSDQYRGWFNSSLITSTAVHGRAPYKAVLSHGFTLDGEGRKMSKSLGNTVDPLKVCNQLGADILRLWVSSTDYQSDQRLSDAILQQTAEVYRKIRNTLRFYLGNLSGFDPAKDRFDIAELSELDRFALIRLERMKEKVLNAYEKYEFHTVYQAVHHFLAVEMSAFYLDIMKDRLYADAAESQARKHTQFVMYESLLTVTQLIAPILPHTADEVWSFIPGVDSKTVQTTVFSPVRSDWFDEALENKWEALIDVRDEVLKALEVARKEKRIGNSLSAKVVLYPSTETAALLSQFDELEKLFIVSEAVVSGETAPADALALKGVAVKVETAEGEKCERCWIVTPEVGTHEEHPTLCDRCTDVVKQLTVL
;
A
#
# COMPACT_ATOMS: atom_id res chain seq x y z
N MET A 1 9.30 -52.19 -49.15
CA MET A 1 9.36 -51.82 -47.71
C MET A 1 8.63 -50.46 -47.53
N GLU A 2 7.64 -50.43 -46.69
CA GLU A 2 7.07 -49.10 -46.32
C GLU A 2 8.17 -48.20 -45.79
N LYS A 3 8.25 -46.95 -46.25
CA LYS A 3 9.25 -45.99 -45.82
C LYS A 3 9.03 -45.70 -44.32
N MET A 4 9.98 -46.07 -43.47
CA MET A 4 9.88 -45.87 -42.03
C MET A 4 9.76 -44.38 -41.72
N ASP A 5 8.78 -44.01 -40.93
CA ASP A 5 8.59 -42.63 -40.46
C ASP A 5 9.44 -42.42 -39.21
N TYR A 6 10.63 -41.88 -39.38
CA TYR A 6 11.58 -41.64 -38.29
C TYR A 6 11.12 -40.58 -37.28
N SER A 7 10.14 -39.78 -37.63
CA SER A 7 9.59 -38.80 -36.67
C SER A 7 8.97 -39.47 -35.43
N LYS A 8 8.48 -40.71 -35.59
CA LYS A 8 7.90 -41.51 -34.51
C LYS A 8 8.94 -42.10 -33.55
N THR A 9 10.22 -42.01 -33.90
CA THR A 9 11.32 -42.51 -33.09
C THR A 9 11.94 -41.42 -32.22
N LEU A 10 11.49 -40.18 -32.34
CA LEU A 10 11.95 -39.07 -31.54
C LEU A 10 11.26 -39.07 -30.17
N ASN A 11 11.99 -38.59 -29.15
CA ASN A 11 11.42 -38.34 -27.82
C ASN A 11 10.66 -36.99 -27.82
N LEU A 12 9.42 -37.02 -28.30
CA LEU A 12 8.60 -35.84 -28.39
C LEU A 12 8.02 -35.46 -27.02
N LEU A 13 7.65 -34.16 -26.86
CA LEU A 13 6.99 -33.65 -25.69
C LEU A 13 5.74 -34.48 -25.32
N GLN A 14 5.72 -34.98 -24.08
CA GLN A 14 4.57 -35.73 -23.53
C GLN A 14 4.20 -35.16 -22.16
N THR A 15 3.05 -34.51 -22.10
CA THR A 15 2.50 -34.02 -20.84
C THR A 15 1.01 -33.75 -21.01
N ASP A 16 0.25 -34.07 -19.98
CA ASP A 16 -1.16 -33.67 -19.83
C ASP A 16 -1.33 -32.24 -19.32
N PHE A 17 -0.22 -31.58 -18.99
CA PHE A 17 -0.26 -30.16 -18.54
C PHE A 17 -0.83 -29.28 -19.67
N PRO A 18 -1.93 -28.52 -19.40
CA PRO A 18 -2.63 -27.78 -20.45
C PRO A 18 -1.75 -26.71 -21.11
N MET A 19 -1.81 -26.61 -22.42
CA MET A 19 -1.07 -25.59 -23.17
C MET A 19 -1.51 -24.18 -22.79
N ARG A 20 -2.82 -23.95 -22.59
CA ARG A 20 -3.39 -22.68 -22.19
C ARG A 20 -3.76 -22.71 -20.72
N GLY A 21 -3.44 -21.65 -19.97
CA GLY A 21 -3.76 -21.56 -18.55
C GLY A 21 -5.26 -21.51 -18.26
N ASN A 22 -6.06 -20.91 -19.18
CA ASN A 22 -7.50 -20.68 -18.97
C ASN A 22 -7.80 -20.18 -17.54
N LEU A 23 -6.99 -19.27 -17.04
CA LEU A 23 -6.99 -18.79 -15.65
C LEU A 23 -8.38 -18.38 -15.16
N PRO A 24 -9.21 -17.65 -15.93
CA PRO A 24 -10.54 -17.28 -15.49
C PRO A 24 -11.43 -18.44 -15.05
N THR A 25 -11.21 -19.64 -15.63
CA THR A 25 -11.95 -20.87 -15.32
C THR A 25 -11.15 -21.79 -14.39
N ALA A 26 -9.85 -21.92 -14.61
CA ALA A 26 -8.99 -22.83 -13.86
C ALA A 26 -8.78 -22.37 -12.41
N GLU A 27 -8.65 -21.07 -12.15
CA GLU A 27 -8.41 -20.53 -10.81
C GLU A 27 -9.56 -20.82 -9.84
N PRO A 28 -10.85 -20.57 -10.17
CA PRO A 28 -11.96 -20.93 -9.28
C PRO A 28 -11.99 -22.42 -8.94
N ALA A 29 -11.69 -23.29 -9.89
CA ALA A 29 -11.62 -24.74 -9.64
C ALA A 29 -10.45 -25.09 -8.70
N MET A 30 -9.30 -24.42 -8.85
CA MET A 30 -8.16 -24.57 -7.97
C MET A 30 -8.48 -24.06 -6.55
N GLN A 31 -9.15 -22.92 -6.42
CA GLN A 31 -9.57 -22.38 -5.13
C GLN A 31 -10.54 -23.33 -4.41
N ALA A 32 -11.51 -23.93 -5.13
CA ALA A 32 -12.39 -24.94 -4.56
C ALA A 32 -11.59 -26.15 -4.06
N ARG A 33 -10.57 -26.60 -4.80
CA ARG A 33 -9.67 -27.67 -4.37
C ARG A 33 -8.90 -27.29 -3.12
N TRP A 34 -8.43 -26.01 -2.99
CA TRP A 34 -7.76 -25.55 -1.78
C TRP A 34 -8.68 -25.55 -0.57
N ASP A 35 -9.95 -25.18 -0.75
CA ASP A 35 -10.96 -25.23 0.31
C ASP A 35 -11.24 -26.68 0.75
N GLU A 36 -11.39 -27.60 -0.20
CA GLU A 36 -11.58 -29.04 0.09
C GLU A 36 -10.40 -29.66 0.85
N MET A 37 -9.19 -29.22 0.54
CA MET A 37 -7.96 -29.68 1.19
C MET A 37 -7.67 -28.93 2.49
N ASP A 38 -8.45 -27.89 2.83
CA ASP A 38 -8.19 -26.98 3.95
C ASP A 38 -6.74 -26.45 3.97
N VAL A 39 -6.27 -25.97 2.81
CA VAL A 39 -4.86 -25.64 2.58
C VAL A 39 -4.32 -24.66 3.63
N TYR A 40 -5.11 -23.67 4.07
CA TYR A 40 -4.66 -22.74 5.09
C TYR A 40 -4.24 -23.46 6.38
N ASN A 41 -5.08 -24.33 6.92
CA ASN A 41 -4.78 -25.06 8.13
C ASN A 41 -3.70 -26.16 7.91
N GLU A 42 -3.68 -26.81 6.76
CA GLU A 42 -2.63 -27.78 6.43
C GLU A 42 -1.24 -27.11 6.35
N VAL A 43 -1.15 -25.90 5.81
CA VAL A 43 0.10 -25.10 5.82
C VAL A 43 0.49 -24.74 7.25
N ARG A 44 -0.45 -24.29 8.08
CA ARG A 44 -0.21 -23.96 9.49
C ARG A 44 0.29 -25.18 10.28
N LYS A 45 -0.37 -26.33 10.08
CA LYS A 45 0.01 -27.60 10.67
C LYS A 45 1.41 -28.04 10.26
N ALA A 46 1.78 -27.88 8.99
CA ALA A 46 3.12 -28.17 8.48
C ALA A 46 4.21 -27.26 9.10
N ARG A 47 3.81 -26.18 9.75
CA ARG A 47 4.69 -25.21 10.43
C ARG A 47 4.53 -25.24 11.96
N GLU A 48 3.83 -26.21 12.51
CA GLU A 48 3.63 -26.31 13.95
C GLU A 48 4.97 -26.34 14.70
N GLY A 49 5.09 -25.52 15.75
CA GLY A 49 6.31 -25.38 16.52
C GLY A 49 7.44 -24.57 15.86
N LYS A 50 7.21 -24.01 14.67
CA LYS A 50 8.15 -23.09 14.01
C LYS A 50 7.95 -21.66 14.50
N PRO A 51 8.98 -20.79 14.35
CA PRO A 51 8.82 -19.36 14.66
C PRO A 51 7.65 -18.76 13.90
N LYS A 52 6.90 -17.90 14.57
CA LYS A 52 5.79 -17.16 13.93
C LYS A 52 6.29 -15.95 13.15
N PHE A 53 5.58 -15.62 12.11
CA PHE A 53 5.66 -14.34 11.43
C PHE A 53 4.24 -13.79 11.29
N VAL A 54 3.91 -12.76 12.05
CA VAL A 54 2.58 -12.18 12.09
C VAL A 54 2.53 -10.91 11.25
N LEU A 55 1.89 -10.99 10.10
CA LEU A 55 1.44 -9.83 9.33
C LEU A 55 0.01 -9.52 9.77
N HIS A 56 -0.18 -8.39 10.46
CA HIS A 56 -1.50 -7.97 10.90
C HIS A 56 -2.23 -7.22 9.78
N ASP A 57 -3.44 -7.63 9.47
CA ASP A 57 -4.24 -7.02 8.42
C ASP A 57 -4.91 -5.74 8.92
N GLY A 58 -4.63 -4.61 8.29
CA GLY A 58 -5.41 -3.40 8.47
C GLY A 58 -6.81 -3.59 7.88
N PRO A 59 -7.86 -3.28 8.64
CA PRO A 59 -9.21 -3.64 8.24
C PRO A 59 -9.73 -2.73 7.12
N PRO A 60 -10.01 -3.24 5.92
CA PRO A 60 -10.72 -2.48 4.92
C PRO A 60 -12.12 -2.12 5.41
N TYR A 61 -12.66 -1.01 4.92
CA TYR A 61 -13.97 -0.55 5.31
C TYR A 61 -15.07 -1.33 4.57
N ALA A 62 -16.08 -1.81 5.32
CA ALA A 62 -17.17 -2.63 4.80
C ALA A 62 -18.23 -1.79 4.06
N ASN A 63 -17.83 -1.15 2.95
CA ASN A 63 -18.71 -0.31 2.15
C ASN A 63 -18.24 -0.23 0.69
N GLY A 64 -18.94 -0.90 -0.20
CA GLY A 64 -18.64 -0.93 -1.63
C GLY A 64 -17.79 -2.12 -2.07
N ASP A 65 -17.78 -2.36 -3.38
CA ASP A 65 -16.92 -3.38 -3.98
C ASP A 65 -15.45 -3.00 -3.83
N ILE A 66 -14.58 -4.02 -3.79
CA ILE A 66 -13.15 -3.80 -3.79
C ILE A 66 -12.71 -3.08 -5.08
N HIS A 67 -11.76 -2.19 -4.96
CA HIS A 67 -11.12 -1.51 -6.08
C HIS A 67 -9.68 -2.00 -6.25
N ILE A 68 -9.01 -1.53 -7.31
CA ILE A 68 -7.66 -1.97 -7.64
C ILE A 68 -6.63 -1.71 -6.52
N GLY A 69 -6.80 -0.66 -5.73
CA GLY A 69 -5.96 -0.39 -4.56
C GLY A 69 -6.11 -1.45 -3.47
N HIS A 70 -7.32 -1.97 -3.23
CA HIS A 70 -7.53 -3.11 -2.33
C HIS A 70 -6.87 -4.38 -2.87
N ALA A 71 -6.95 -4.61 -4.19
CA ALA A 71 -6.31 -5.75 -4.82
C ALA A 71 -4.78 -5.67 -4.69
N LEU A 72 -4.17 -4.51 -4.97
CA LEU A 72 -2.75 -4.26 -4.75
C LEU A 72 -2.34 -4.58 -3.30
N ASN A 73 -3.04 -4.01 -2.33
CA ASN A 73 -2.77 -4.18 -0.91
C ASN A 73 -2.83 -5.65 -0.46
N LYS A 74 -3.94 -6.33 -0.74
CA LYS A 74 -4.13 -7.73 -0.32
C LYS A 74 -3.20 -8.70 -1.03
N VAL A 75 -2.90 -8.48 -2.30
CA VAL A 75 -1.93 -9.30 -3.05
C VAL A 75 -0.52 -9.14 -2.47
N LEU A 76 -0.08 -7.93 -2.15
CA LEU A 76 1.21 -7.71 -1.50
C LEU A 76 1.30 -8.44 -0.16
N LYS A 77 0.27 -8.36 0.67
CA LYS A 77 0.19 -9.08 1.96
C LYS A 77 0.28 -10.60 1.74
N ASP A 78 -0.47 -11.12 0.79
CA ASP A 78 -0.49 -12.55 0.49
C ASP A 78 0.86 -13.06 -0.02
N ILE A 79 1.56 -12.27 -0.84
CA ILE A 79 2.92 -12.59 -1.29
C ILE A 79 3.85 -12.73 -0.10
N VAL A 80 3.83 -11.77 0.85
CA VAL A 80 4.66 -11.81 2.06
C VAL A 80 4.34 -13.03 2.90
N VAL A 81 3.06 -13.27 3.19
CA VAL A 81 2.63 -14.41 4.03
C VAL A 81 3.01 -15.75 3.40
N ARG A 82 2.82 -15.91 2.08
CA ARG A 82 3.22 -17.12 1.36
C ARG A 82 4.73 -17.29 1.34
N PHE A 83 5.47 -16.22 1.10
CA PHE A 83 6.93 -16.25 1.13
C PHE A 83 7.46 -16.68 2.51
N LYS A 84 6.98 -16.05 3.58
CA LYS A 84 7.40 -16.41 4.95
C LYS A 84 7.03 -17.85 5.31
N SER A 85 5.87 -18.30 4.87
CA SER A 85 5.46 -19.69 5.02
C SER A 85 6.39 -20.67 4.28
N LEU A 86 6.78 -20.38 3.04
CA LEU A 86 7.73 -21.19 2.27
C LEU A 86 9.17 -21.11 2.81
N GLN A 87 9.51 -20.04 3.55
CA GLN A 87 10.74 -19.95 4.33
C GLN A 87 10.74 -20.87 5.56
N GLY A 88 9.59 -21.37 5.98
CA GLY A 88 9.46 -22.25 7.14
C GLY A 88 8.85 -21.58 8.37
N TYR A 89 8.41 -20.33 8.31
CA TYR A 89 7.67 -19.68 9.39
C TYR A 89 6.23 -20.16 9.48
N ASP A 90 5.68 -20.22 10.70
CA ASP A 90 4.25 -20.22 10.90
C ASP A 90 3.75 -18.77 10.66
N ALA A 91 3.12 -18.55 9.52
CA ALA A 91 2.68 -17.24 9.07
C ALA A 91 1.14 -17.16 9.02
N PRO A 92 0.47 -16.97 10.16
CA PRO A 92 -0.97 -16.79 10.20
C PRO A 92 -1.38 -15.48 9.52
N PHE A 93 -2.53 -15.50 8.85
CA PHE A 93 -3.14 -14.31 8.31
C PHE A 93 -4.62 -14.27 8.65
N VAL A 94 -5.02 -13.32 9.49
CA VAL A 94 -6.41 -13.13 9.91
C VAL A 94 -6.93 -11.87 9.23
N PRO A 95 -7.79 -11.99 8.21
CA PRO A 95 -8.37 -10.84 7.54
C PRO A 95 -9.30 -10.07 8.49
N GLY A 96 -9.37 -8.75 8.31
CA GLY A 96 -10.20 -7.90 9.13
C GLY A 96 -11.11 -6.98 8.35
N TRP A 97 -12.12 -6.41 9.03
CA TRP A 97 -13.00 -5.37 8.50
C TRP A 97 -13.30 -4.32 9.54
N ASP A 98 -13.27 -3.07 9.10
CA ASP A 98 -13.80 -1.92 9.84
C ASP A 98 -15.23 -1.64 9.39
N THR A 99 -16.15 -1.50 10.37
CA THR A 99 -17.58 -1.60 10.10
C THR A 99 -18.42 -0.46 10.68
N HIS A 100 -17.81 0.50 11.38
CA HIS A 100 -18.52 1.59 12.02
C HIS A 100 -18.33 2.93 11.31
N GLY A 101 -19.13 3.92 11.69
CA GLY A 101 -18.94 5.32 11.32
C GLY A 101 -19.81 5.83 10.19
N LEU A 102 -19.55 7.08 9.84
CA LEU A 102 -20.33 7.89 8.92
C LEU A 102 -20.62 7.27 7.54
N PRO A 103 -19.65 6.55 6.90
CA PRO A 103 -19.91 6.05 5.55
C PRO A 103 -21.08 5.09 5.44
N ILE A 104 -21.28 4.26 6.46
CA ILE A 104 -22.42 3.32 6.52
C ILE A 104 -23.70 4.05 6.89
N GLU A 105 -23.66 4.97 7.87
CA GLU A 105 -24.82 5.81 8.19
C GLU A 105 -25.35 6.55 6.96
N GLN A 106 -24.47 7.16 6.19
CA GLN A 106 -24.83 7.85 4.95
C GLN A 106 -25.36 6.91 3.85
N ALA A 107 -24.75 5.73 3.71
CA ALA A 107 -25.20 4.76 2.75
C ALA A 107 -26.65 4.30 3.06
N ILE A 108 -26.96 4.06 4.32
CA ILE A 108 -28.31 3.71 4.76
C ILE A 108 -29.27 4.88 4.57
N ALA A 109 -28.90 6.09 4.98
CA ALA A 109 -29.72 7.29 4.81
C ALA A 109 -30.05 7.56 3.34
N ASN A 110 -29.05 7.41 2.45
CA ASN A 110 -29.20 7.65 1.01
C ASN A 110 -29.91 6.50 0.27
N SER A 111 -29.97 5.31 0.85
CA SER A 111 -30.63 4.14 0.22
C SER A 111 -32.16 4.18 0.24
N GLY A 112 -32.75 5.13 0.95
CA GLY A 112 -34.18 5.17 1.21
C GLY A 112 -34.71 4.08 2.16
N ARG A 113 -33.82 3.24 2.72
CA ARG A 113 -34.18 2.17 3.69
C ARG A 113 -34.49 2.73 5.07
N ALA A 114 -34.05 3.94 5.39
CA ALA A 114 -34.21 4.52 6.71
C ALA A 114 -34.73 5.97 6.64
N ASP A 115 -35.78 6.25 7.38
CA ASP A 115 -36.16 7.59 7.79
C ASP A 115 -35.78 7.77 9.28
N ARG A 116 -34.60 8.36 9.51
CA ARG A 116 -34.06 8.51 10.85
C ARG A 116 -34.98 9.28 11.82
N LYS A 117 -35.85 10.15 11.28
CA LYS A 117 -36.82 10.89 12.10
C LYS A 117 -37.96 10.03 12.62
N LYS A 118 -38.16 8.86 12.02
CA LYS A 118 -39.25 7.92 12.35
C LYS A 118 -38.77 6.63 13.01
N MET A 119 -37.45 6.42 13.10
CA MET A 119 -36.85 5.19 13.64
C MET A 119 -36.21 5.44 14.99
N THR A 120 -36.22 4.41 15.83
CA THR A 120 -35.42 4.39 17.06
C THR A 120 -33.92 4.22 16.71
N THR A 121 -33.07 4.59 17.65
CA THR A 121 -31.60 4.40 17.49
C THR A 121 -31.26 2.93 17.26
N LEU A 122 -31.88 2.01 17.96
CA LEU A 122 -31.66 0.57 17.82
C LEU A 122 -32.06 0.04 16.45
N GLU A 123 -33.21 0.45 15.92
CA GLU A 123 -33.63 0.07 14.57
C GLU A 123 -32.66 0.55 13.51
N PHE A 124 -32.17 1.78 13.64
CA PHE A 124 -31.18 2.33 12.73
C PHE A 124 -29.84 1.59 12.81
N ARG A 125 -29.33 1.32 14.02
CA ARG A 125 -28.10 0.56 14.25
C ARG A 125 -28.18 -0.83 13.65
N LYS A 126 -29.34 -1.50 13.80
CA LYS A 126 -29.57 -2.82 13.20
C LYS A 126 -29.41 -2.80 11.67
N LEU A 127 -29.99 -1.79 10.99
CA LEU A 127 -29.83 -1.63 9.55
C LEU A 127 -28.37 -1.39 9.15
N CYS A 128 -27.64 -0.62 9.94
CA CYS A 128 -26.21 -0.38 9.71
C CYS A 128 -25.42 -1.68 9.87
N ALA A 129 -25.69 -2.48 10.88
CA ALA A 129 -25.04 -3.77 11.11
C ALA A 129 -25.32 -4.76 9.96
N GLU A 130 -26.59 -4.89 9.55
CA GLU A 130 -26.98 -5.74 8.42
C GLU A 130 -26.24 -5.32 7.14
N TYR A 131 -26.20 -4.04 6.85
CA TYR A 131 -25.46 -3.49 5.70
C TYR A 131 -23.97 -3.80 5.78
N ALA A 132 -23.34 -3.61 6.95
CA ALA A 132 -21.93 -3.92 7.14
C ALA A 132 -21.62 -5.40 6.87
N TRP A 133 -22.44 -6.31 7.41
CA TRP A 133 -22.29 -7.75 7.18
C TRP A 133 -22.49 -8.15 5.72
N GLU A 134 -23.44 -7.54 5.01
CA GLU A 134 -23.62 -7.75 3.56
C GLU A 134 -22.32 -7.44 2.80
N TRP A 135 -21.65 -6.32 3.15
CA TRP A 135 -20.40 -5.95 2.50
C TRP A 135 -19.20 -6.78 2.93
N VAL A 136 -19.11 -7.17 4.20
CA VAL A 136 -18.08 -8.10 4.67
C VAL A 136 -18.12 -9.40 3.86
N GLU A 137 -19.30 -10.02 3.73
CA GLU A 137 -19.47 -11.28 3.00
C GLU A 137 -19.19 -11.09 1.48
N ARG A 138 -19.57 -9.96 0.93
CA ARG A 138 -19.33 -9.67 -0.48
C ARG A 138 -17.84 -9.44 -0.76
N GLN A 139 -17.18 -8.60 0.03
CA GLN A 139 -15.75 -8.33 -0.11
C GLN A 139 -14.90 -9.58 0.16
N LYS A 140 -15.29 -10.42 1.13
CA LYS A 140 -14.66 -11.72 1.37
C LYS A 140 -14.59 -12.56 0.10
N LYS A 141 -15.70 -12.72 -0.60
CA LYS A 141 -15.75 -13.44 -1.88
C LYS A 141 -14.85 -12.81 -2.94
N GLN A 142 -14.79 -11.49 -2.97
CA GLN A 142 -13.95 -10.75 -3.90
C GLN A 142 -12.46 -10.94 -3.61
N PHE A 143 -12.04 -10.92 -2.35
CA PHE A 143 -10.65 -11.21 -1.95
C PHE A 143 -10.27 -12.67 -2.19
N LEU A 144 -11.16 -13.60 -1.91
CA LEU A 144 -10.94 -15.01 -2.22
C LEU A 144 -10.71 -15.24 -3.72
N ARG A 145 -11.43 -14.49 -4.59
CA ARG A 145 -11.23 -14.58 -6.05
C ARG A 145 -9.82 -14.13 -6.47
N LEU A 146 -9.14 -13.26 -5.71
CA LEU A 146 -7.74 -12.88 -5.92
C LEU A 146 -6.75 -13.98 -5.51
N GLY A 147 -7.20 -15.06 -4.89
CA GLY A 147 -6.37 -16.15 -4.39
C GLY A 147 -5.70 -15.83 -3.03
N ILE A 148 -6.24 -14.92 -2.26
CA ILE A 148 -5.68 -14.54 -0.95
C ILE A 148 -5.90 -15.68 0.05
N ARG A 149 -4.82 -16.16 0.67
CA ARG A 149 -4.83 -17.22 1.68
C ARG A 149 -4.91 -16.63 3.08
N GLY A 150 -5.82 -17.09 3.90
CA GLY A 150 -6.00 -16.61 5.27
C GLY A 150 -7.09 -17.37 6.03
N ASP A 151 -7.29 -17.02 7.29
CA ASP A 151 -8.37 -17.55 8.14
C ASP A 151 -9.69 -16.83 7.83
N TRP A 152 -10.24 -17.11 6.66
CA TRP A 152 -11.50 -16.53 6.20
C TRP A 152 -12.72 -17.01 6.96
N ASN A 153 -12.61 -18.08 7.74
CA ASN A 153 -13.68 -18.60 8.57
C ASN A 153 -13.78 -17.89 9.91
N ASN A 154 -12.66 -17.31 10.40
CA ASN A 154 -12.60 -16.60 11.66
C ASN A 154 -11.94 -15.23 11.50
N PRO A 155 -12.47 -14.37 10.61
CA PRO A 155 -11.94 -13.02 10.44
C PRO A 155 -12.21 -12.19 11.70
N TYR A 156 -11.53 -11.05 11.84
CA TYR A 156 -11.95 -10.08 12.82
C TYR A 156 -12.82 -8.99 12.19
N VAL A 157 -13.85 -8.58 12.90
CA VAL A 157 -14.79 -7.55 12.44
C VAL A 157 -15.07 -6.63 13.61
N THR A 158 -14.87 -5.34 13.46
CA THR A 158 -14.90 -4.37 14.56
C THR A 158 -16.25 -4.27 15.26
N LEU A 159 -17.36 -4.63 14.59
CA LEU A 159 -18.71 -4.67 15.18
C LEU A 159 -19.01 -5.96 15.98
N THR A 160 -18.07 -6.89 16.10
CA THR A 160 -18.32 -8.10 16.87
C THR A 160 -18.26 -7.83 18.38
N PRO A 161 -19.13 -8.47 19.19
CA PRO A 161 -19.21 -8.23 20.62
C PRO A 161 -17.87 -8.35 21.36
N LYS A 162 -17.08 -9.36 21.03
CA LYS A 162 -15.75 -9.55 21.63
C LYS A 162 -14.78 -8.43 21.28
N TYR A 163 -14.80 -7.95 20.03
CA TYR A 163 -13.95 -6.84 19.60
C TYR A 163 -14.33 -5.56 20.35
N GLU A 164 -15.61 -5.23 20.37
CA GLU A 164 -16.12 -4.02 21.05
C GLU A 164 -15.80 -4.05 22.56
N ALA A 165 -15.88 -5.21 23.21
CA ALA A 165 -15.52 -5.37 24.62
C ALA A 165 -14.03 -5.07 24.86
N GLN A 166 -13.13 -5.54 24.00
CA GLN A 166 -11.71 -5.24 24.12
C GLN A 166 -11.40 -3.76 23.87
N GLN A 167 -12.12 -3.12 22.96
CA GLN A 167 -12.02 -1.68 22.73
C GLN A 167 -12.45 -0.89 23.97
N ILE A 168 -13.50 -1.29 24.66
CA ILE A 168 -13.92 -0.69 25.94
C ILE A 168 -12.83 -0.86 27.02
N ARG A 169 -12.21 -2.03 27.11
CA ARG A 169 -11.10 -2.28 28.05
C ARG A 169 -9.87 -1.42 27.72
N LEU A 170 -9.54 -1.27 26.44
CA LEU A 170 -8.45 -0.38 26.00
C LEU A 170 -8.74 1.08 26.39
N PHE A 171 -9.96 1.55 26.12
CA PHE A 171 -10.40 2.88 26.53
C PHE A 171 -10.25 3.07 28.05
N GLY A 172 -10.71 2.09 28.84
CA GLY A 172 -10.58 2.09 30.30
C GLY A 172 -9.12 2.16 30.77
N ALA A 173 -8.22 1.42 30.12
CA ALA A 173 -6.79 1.49 30.42
C ALA A 173 -6.19 2.89 30.18
N MET A 174 -6.64 3.58 29.14
CA MET A 174 -6.25 4.97 28.87
C MET A 174 -6.84 5.95 29.90
N VAL A 175 -8.08 5.72 30.34
CA VAL A 175 -8.72 6.51 31.42
C VAL A 175 -7.91 6.39 32.70
N ASN A 176 -7.53 5.17 33.09
CA ASN A 176 -6.78 4.93 34.33
C ASN A 176 -5.42 5.59 34.36
N LYS A 177 -4.81 5.78 33.20
CA LYS A 177 -3.56 6.54 33.06
C LYS A 177 -3.75 8.05 33.01
N GLY A 178 -4.99 8.54 33.06
CA GLY A 178 -5.32 9.95 33.00
C GLY A 178 -5.19 10.56 31.61
N TYR A 179 -5.17 9.74 30.55
CA TYR A 179 -5.02 10.23 29.18
C TYR A 179 -6.32 10.68 28.54
N ILE A 180 -7.47 10.28 29.10
CA ILE A 180 -8.78 10.66 28.58
C ILE A 180 -9.37 11.78 29.44
N TYR A 181 -9.75 12.87 28.79
CA TYR A 181 -10.34 14.01 29.49
C TYR A 181 -11.40 14.69 28.63
N LYS A 182 -12.33 15.41 29.28
CA LYS A 182 -13.32 16.26 28.62
C LYS A 182 -12.83 17.71 28.58
N GLY A 183 -12.96 18.37 27.45
CA GLY A 183 -12.49 19.74 27.29
C GLY A 183 -13.33 20.54 26.29
N LEU A 184 -13.39 21.84 26.49
CA LEU A 184 -13.91 22.79 25.52
C LEU A 184 -12.75 23.30 24.69
N LYS A 185 -12.60 22.81 23.46
CA LYS A 185 -11.53 23.22 22.53
C LYS A 185 -12.08 23.38 21.11
N PRO A 186 -11.46 24.21 20.25
CA PRO A 186 -11.76 24.21 18.83
C PRO A 186 -11.33 22.87 18.21
N VAL A 187 -12.24 22.26 17.47
CA VAL A 187 -12.02 21.03 16.72
C VAL A 187 -12.46 21.23 15.29
N TYR A 188 -11.99 20.39 14.37
CA TYR A 188 -12.61 20.31 13.06
C TYR A 188 -14.07 19.90 13.22
N TRP A 189 -14.95 20.75 12.74
CA TRP A 189 -16.38 20.54 12.79
C TRP A 189 -16.95 20.51 11.37
N SER A 190 -17.72 19.50 11.05
CA SER A 190 -18.44 19.40 9.79
C SER A 190 -19.91 19.79 9.98
N PRO A 191 -20.34 20.99 9.58
CA PRO A 191 -21.75 21.34 9.62
C PRO A 191 -22.63 20.42 8.79
N SER A 192 -22.10 19.89 7.67
CA SER A 192 -22.82 18.98 6.78
C SER A 192 -23.05 17.59 7.36
N SER A 193 -22.28 17.22 8.36
CA SER A 193 -22.41 15.95 9.07
C SER A 193 -22.71 16.13 10.56
N GLU A 194 -22.81 17.36 11.05
CA GLU A 194 -23.16 17.72 12.43
C GLU A 194 -22.30 16.98 13.47
N SER A 195 -20.98 16.91 13.21
CA SER A 195 -20.07 16.17 14.08
C SER A 195 -18.65 16.72 14.03
N ALA A 196 -17.90 16.50 15.13
CA ALA A 196 -16.46 16.65 15.16
C ALA A 196 -15.78 15.65 14.20
N LEU A 197 -14.64 16.03 13.66
CA LEU A 197 -13.79 15.21 12.80
C LEU A 197 -12.37 15.18 13.35
N ALA A 198 -11.66 14.08 13.10
CA ALA A 198 -10.22 13.99 13.31
C ALA A 198 -9.46 14.45 12.05
N GLU A 199 -8.16 14.74 12.19
CA GLU A 199 -7.29 15.13 11.08
C GLU A 199 -7.29 14.09 9.93
N ALA A 200 -7.38 12.81 10.23
CA ALA A 200 -7.46 11.74 9.25
C ALA A 200 -8.75 11.77 8.39
N GLU A 201 -9.76 12.50 8.84
CA GLU A 201 -11.04 12.65 8.15
C GLU A 201 -11.13 13.94 7.34
N ILE A 202 -10.03 14.70 7.21
CA ILE A 202 -9.94 15.94 6.47
C ILE A 202 -9.22 15.73 5.15
N GLU A 203 -9.77 16.31 4.09
CA GLU A 203 -9.08 16.46 2.81
C GLU A 203 -9.00 17.93 2.42
N TYR A 204 -7.92 18.32 1.77
CA TYR A 204 -7.75 19.70 1.33
C TYR A 204 -8.16 19.83 -0.14
N ARG A 205 -9.00 20.86 -0.42
CA ARG A 205 -9.47 21.19 -1.77
C ARG A 205 -9.35 22.67 -2.03
N GLU A 206 -9.18 23.05 -3.28
CA GLU A 206 -9.21 24.46 -3.67
C GLU A 206 -10.57 25.07 -3.37
N LYS A 207 -10.56 26.17 -2.63
CA LYS A 207 -11.74 27.00 -2.34
C LYS A 207 -11.39 28.47 -2.61
N THR A 208 -12.37 29.19 -3.20
CA THR A 208 -12.30 30.64 -3.30
C THR A 208 -12.95 31.25 -2.06
N SER A 209 -12.19 32.01 -1.29
CA SER A 209 -12.65 32.67 -0.07
C SER A 209 -12.51 34.19 -0.19
N PRO A 210 -13.36 34.97 0.49
CA PRO A 210 -13.17 36.40 0.61
C PRO A 210 -11.85 36.66 1.34
N SER A 211 -11.19 37.76 0.96
CA SER A 211 -9.96 38.24 1.57
C SER A 211 -10.20 39.70 1.95
N ILE A 212 -10.27 40.00 3.25
CA ILE A 212 -10.63 41.34 3.73
C ILE A 212 -9.59 41.92 4.67
N TYR A 213 -9.43 43.24 4.60
CA TYR A 213 -8.64 44.06 5.54
C TYR A 213 -9.59 44.90 6.35
N VAL A 214 -9.48 44.82 7.67
CA VAL A 214 -10.41 45.44 8.61
C VAL A 214 -9.63 46.28 9.64
N ALA A 215 -10.05 47.52 9.84
CA ALA A 215 -9.50 48.45 10.82
C ALA A 215 -10.23 48.33 12.16
N PHE A 216 -9.49 48.08 13.23
CA PHE A 216 -9.96 48.06 14.60
C PHE A 216 -9.50 49.32 15.32
N LYS A 217 -10.41 50.19 15.68
CA LYS A 217 -10.09 51.45 16.35
C LYS A 217 -9.51 51.19 17.75
N VAL A 218 -8.36 51.79 18.05
CA VAL A 218 -7.77 51.71 19.38
C VAL A 218 -8.66 52.42 20.38
N LYS A 219 -9.00 51.74 21.49
CA LYS A 219 -9.82 52.25 22.58
C LYS A 219 -8.95 52.75 23.75
N ASP A 220 -7.99 51.93 24.15
CA ASP A 220 -6.98 52.27 25.15
C ASP A 220 -5.59 51.97 24.62
N ALA A 221 -4.85 52.94 24.25
CA ALA A 221 -3.52 52.87 23.66
C ALA A 221 -2.40 52.58 24.67
N LYS A 222 -2.67 52.55 25.96
CA LYS A 222 -1.65 52.42 27.03
C LYS A 222 -0.47 53.39 26.89
N GLY A 223 -0.66 54.52 26.21
CA GLY A 223 0.37 55.47 25.91
C GLY A 223 1.40 55.02 24.85
N LYS A 224 1.10 53.97 24.11
CA LYS A 224 2.00 53.37 23.12
C LYS A 224 1.65 53.72 21.67
N LEU A 225 0.41 54.07 21.43
CA LEU A 225 -0.12 54.45 20.12
C LEU A 225 -0.81 55.82 20.20
N PRO A 226 -0.95 56.52 19.08
CA PRO A 226 -1.82 57.70 18.99
C PRO A 226 -3.28 57.32 19.32
N ALA A 227 -4.03 58.29 19.89
CA ALA A 227 -5.40 58.05 20.36
C ALA A 227 -6.38 57.61 19.24
N ASP A 228 -6.13 58.06 18.03
CA ASP A 228 -6.99 57.73 16.86
C ASP A 228 -6.39 56.65 15.97
N ALA A 229 -5.39 55.86 16.43
CA ALA A 229 -4.81 54.78 15.69
C ALA A 229 -5.79 53.63 15.51
N GLU A 230 -5.65 52.96 14.40
CA GLU A 230 -6.44 51.77 14.05
C GLU A 230 -5.54 50.62 13.71
N ILE A 231 -5.71 49.46 14.36
CA ILE A 231 -4.96 48.24 14.04
C ILE A 231 -5.63 47.56 12.86
N VAL A 232 -4.86 47.26 11.80
CA VAL A 232 -5.37 46.62 10.60
C VAL A 232 -5.13 45.15 10.68
N ILE A 233 -6.21 44.36 10.63
CA ILE A 233 -6.16 42.89 10.52
C ILE A 233 -6.49 42.47 9.10
N TRP A 234 -6.04 41.28 8.75
CA TRP A 234 -6.40 40.60 7.54
C TRP A 234 -7.01 39.22 7.86
N THR A 235 -8.09 38.87 7.15
CA THR A 235 -8.72 37.53 7.31
C THR A 235 -9.33 37.05 6.01
N THR A 236 -9.35 35.74 5.85
CA THR A 236 -10.06 35.02 4.79
C THR A 236 -11.36 34.37 5.26
N THR A 237 -11.68 34.55 6.54
CA THR A 237 -12.86 33.98 7.19
C THR A 237 -13.66 35.10 7.90
N PRO A 238 -14.29 36.05 7.17
CA PRO A 238 -15.03 37.14 7.79
C PRO A 238 -16.08 36.65 8.80
N TRP A 239 -16.61 35.47 8.60
CA TRP A 239 -17.62 34.86 9.49
C TRP A 239 -17.11 34.60 10.93
N THR A 240 -15.80 34.65 11.17
CA THR A 240 -15.24 34.50 12.51
C THR A 240 -15.19 35.86 13.31
N LEU A 241 -15.36 36.99 12.63
CA LEU A 241 -15.33 38.31 13.26
C LEU A 241 -16.36 38.50 14.38
N PRO A 242 -17.60 37.98 14.28
CA PRO A 242 -18.54 38.02 15.40
C PRO A 242 -18.02 37.38 16.69
N ALA A 243 -17.10 36.43 16.58
CA ALA A 243 -16.46 35.74 17.70
C ALA A 243 -15.11 36.38 18.11
N ASN A 244 -14.70 37.49 17.51
CA ASN A 244 -13.45 38.16 17.84
C ASN A 244 -13.41 38.55 19.31
N LEU A 245 -12.32 38.23 20.01
CA LEU A 245 -12.01 38.61 21.38
C LEU A 245 -10.65 39.30 21.52
N GLY A 246 -9.82 39.19 20.48
CA GLY A 246 -8.50 39.80 20.52
C GLY A 246 -7.84 40.00 19.18
N ILE A 247 -6.65 40.57 19.21
CA ILE A 247 -5.73 40.71 18.08
C ILE A 247 -4.36 40.22 18.52
N SER A 248 -3.77 39.27 17.80
CA SER A 248 -2.43 38.77 18.10
C SER A 248 -1.37 39.51 17.30
N VAL A 249 -0.28 39.87 17.96
CA VAL A 249 0.93 40.47 17.35
C VAL A 249 2.15 39.67 17.76
N HIS A 250 3.20 39.68 16.95
CA HIS A 250 4.44 39.03 17.33
C HIS A 250 5.29 39.91 18.25
N PRO A 251 5.74 39.43 19.42
CA PRO A 251 6.44 40.28 20.38
C PRO A 251 7.74 40.91 19.85
N GLU A 252 8.43 40.22 18.97
CA GLU A 252 9.72 40.61 18.42
C GLU A 252 9.64 41.48 17.16
N PHE A 253 8.47 41.55 16.48
CA PHE A 253 8.33 42.36 15.27
C PHE A 253 8.20 43.84 15.60
N THR A 254 8.68 44.66 14.65
CA THR A 254 8.44 46.10 14.65
C THR A 254 7.14 46.40 13.92
N TYR A 255 6.27 47.15 14.56
CA TYR A 255 5.03 47.68 14.00
C TYR A 255 5.18 49.15 13.72
N VAL A 256 4.55 49.62 12.67
CA VAL A 256 4.58 51.02 12.27
C VAL A 256 3.19 51.61 12.34
N VAL A 257 3.13 52.86 12.79
CA VAL A 257 1.94 53.68 12.64
C VAL A 257 2.09 54.45 11.34
N VAL A 258 1.17 54.23 10.42
CA VAL A 258 1.20 54.79 9.07
C VAL A 258 0.04 55.73 8.89
N GLU A 259 0.32 56.97 8.54
CA GLU A 259 -0.68 57.92 8.09
C GLU A 259 -0.97 57.73 6.61
N ALA A 260 -2.24 57.44 6.28
CA ALA A 260 -2.69 57.26 4.90
C ALA A 260 -4.17 57.73 4.80
N GLY A 261 -4.50 58.50 3.81
CA GLY A 261 -5.86 58.99 3.58
C GLY A 261 -6.49 59.72 4.79
N GLY A 262 -5.67 60.37 5.62
CA GLY A 262 -6.11 61.13 6.82
C GLY A 262 -6.46 60.25 8.01
N ARG A 263 -6.10 58.95 8.00
CA ARG A 263 -6.26 57.99 9.12
C ARG A 263 -4.90 57.45 9.51
N GLN A 264 -4.78 56.93 10.72
CA GLN A 264 -3.54 56.31 11.21
C GLN A 264 -3.71 54.81 11.43
N PHE A 265 -2.92 54.05 10.71
CA PHE A 265 -3.03 52.60 10.71
C PHE A 265 -1.80 51.91 11.31
N VAL A 266 -1.99 50.83 12.03
CA VAL A 266 -0.91 50.02 12.62
C VAL A 266 -0.80 48.71 11.85
N VAL A 267 0.38 48.44 11.31
CA VAL A 267 0.75 47.20 10.60
C VAL A 267 2.20 46.82 10.91
N ALA A 268 2.59 45.59 10.70
CA ALA A 268 4.00 45.18 10.81
C ALA A 268 4.86 45.88 9.74
N GLU A 269 6.02 46.42 10.15
CA GLU A 269 6.94 47.12 9.23
C GLU A 269 7.35 46.25 8.05
N GLY A 270 7.62 44.98 8.30
CA GLY A 270 8.02 44.03 7.23
C GLY A 270 6.94 43.74 6.18
N LEU A 271 5.68 44.09 6.45
CA LEU A 271 4.54 43.91 5.54
C LEU A 271 3.99 45.25 4.99
N LEU A 272 4.56 46.37 5.39
CA LEU A 272 4.05 47.69 5.02
C LEU A 272 3.95 47.87 3.47
N GLU A 273 4.96 47.51 2.74
CA GLU A 273 4.97 47.64 1.27
C GLU A 273 3.85 46.87 0.60
N SER A 274 3.67 45.60 0.99
CA SER A 274 2.61 44.74 0.46
C SER A 274 1.22 45.23 0.85
N VAL A 275 1.05 45.67 2.10
CA VAL A 275 -0.23 46.19 2.60
C VAL A 275 -0.57 47.51 1.91
N ALA A 276 0.39 48.43 1.77
CA ALA A 276 0.21 49.72 1.12
C ALA A 276 -0.22 49.54 -0.35
N LYS A 277 0.39 48.57 -1.04
CA LYS A 277 0.02 48.20 -2.42
C LYS A 277 -1.40 47.67 -2.51
N GLU A 278 -1.76 46.74 -1.63
CA GLU A 278 -3.08 46.12 -1.63
C GLU A 278 -4.20 47.11 -1.27
N LEU A 279 -3.93 48.01 -0.28
CA LEU A 279 -4.89 49.02 0.16
C LEU A 279 -4.85 50.31 -0.69
N GLY A 280 -3.96 50.39 -1.68
CA GLY A 280 -3.84 51.55 -2.55
C GLY A 280 -3.32 52.80 -1.83
N TRP A 281 -2.49 52.66 -0.79
CA TRP A 281 -1.91 53.79 -0.05
C TRP A 281 -0.73 54.40 -0.84
N THR A 282 -0.99 55.46 -1.56
CA THR A 282 0.02 56.16 -2.36
C THR A 282 0.77 57.23 -1.59
N ASP A 283 0.21 57.69 -0.47
CA ASP A 283 0.70 58.75 0.42
C ASP A 283 1.10 58.21 1.81
N ALA A 284 1.39 56.91 1.93
CA ALA A 284 1.71 56.29 3.22
C ALA A 284 2.97 56.92 3.86
N ASN A 285 2.82 57.49 5.06
CA ASN A 285 3.92 58.07 5.84
C ASN A 285 4.01 57.39 7.21
N VAL A 286 5.18 56.84 7.53
CA VAL A 286 5.42 56.26 8.87
C VAL A 286 5.65 57.36 9.89
N VAL A 287 4.75 57.47 10.85
CA VAL A 287 4.78 58.53 11.90
C VAL A 287 5.33 58.01 13.23
N ALA A 288 5.26 56.71 13.49
CA ALA A 288 5.82 56.10 14.70
C ALA A 288 6.18 54.63 14.48
N ARG A 289 7.07 54.13 15.33
CA ARG A 289 7.46 52.71 15.39
C ARG A 289 7.31 52.19 16.82
N VAL A 290 6.83 50.96 16.96
CA VAL A 290 6.61 50.34 18.26
C VAL A 290 6.91 48.85 18.14
N ARG A 291 7.49 48.23 19.15
CA ARG A 291 7.65 46.80 19.22
C ARG A 291 6.34 46.10 19.53
N GLY A 292 6.14 44.88 19.01
CA GLY A 292 4.95 44.11 19.30
C GLY A 292 4.75 43.82 20.78
N SER A 293 5.82 43.56 21.51
CA SER A 293 5.78 43.43 22.98
C SER A 293 5.29 44.68 23.73
N GLU A 294 5.43 45.85 23.12
CA GLU A 294 4.93 47.11 23.70
C GLU A 294 3.42 47.33 23.43
N LEU A 295 2.86 46.62 22.44
CA LEU A 295 1.43 46.65 22.11
C LEU A 295 0.60 45.74 23.00
N GLU A 296 1.25 44.91 23.81
CA GLU A 296 0.59 43.98 24.72
C GLU A 296 -0.35 44.75 25.68
N TYR A 297 -1.56 44.22 25.84
CA TYR A 297 -2.66 44.81 26.62
C TYR A 297 -3.25 46.13 26.06
N VAL A 298 -2.87 46.60 24.90
CA VAL A 298 -3.66 47.62 24.19
C VAL A 298 -5.05 47.06 23.91
N THR A 299 -6.10 47.86 24.02
CA THR A 299 -7.44 47.41 23.67
C THR A 299 -7.98 48.18 22.47
N CYS A 300 -8.67 47.43 21.60
CA CYS A 300 -9.39 47.99 20.45
C CYS A 300 -10.90 47.85 20.66
N GLN A 301 -11.67 48.67 19.98
CA GLN A 301 -13.10 48.56 19.88
C GLN A 301 -13.44 47.55 18.78
N HIS A 302 -14.31 46.57 19.08
CA HIS A 302 -14.84 45.67 18.08
C HIS A 302 -15.59 46.48 16.99
N PRO A 303 -15.45 46.15 15.68
CA PRO A 303 -15.98 46.98 14.59
C PRO A 303 -17.49 47.17 14.58
N PHE A 304 -18.25 46.25 15.18
CA PHE A 304 -19.73 46.34 15.18
C PHE A 304 -20.40 45.83 16.46
N TYR A 305 -19.65 45.47 17.48
CA TYR A 305 -20.19 45.15 18.80
C TYR A 305 -19.61 46.04 19.89
N ASP A 306 -20.37 46.27 20.96
CA ASP A 306 -19.87 46.94 22.16
C ASP A 306 -19.07 45.93 23.00
N ARG A 307 -17.89 45.59 22.48
CA ARG A 307 -16.95 44.63 23.05
C ARG A 307 -15.52 45.07 22.75
N GLU A 308 -14.62 44.87 23.70
CA GLU A 308 -13.20 45.12 23.51
C GLU A 308 -12.51 43.93 22.83
N SER A 309 -11.51 44.26 22.02
CA SER A 309 -10.59 43.29 21.40
C SER A 309 -9.20 43.56 21.99
N LEU A 310 -8.68 42.61 22.76
CA LEU A 310 -7.42 42.72 23.48
C LEU A 310 -6.24 42.45 22.54
N VAL A 311 -5.21 43.29 22.54
CA VAL A 311 -3.96 43.00 21.84
C VAL A 311 -3.09 42.11 22.71
N MET A 312 -2.66 40.99 22.13
CA MET A 312 -1.92 39.90 22.78
C MET A 312 -0.66 39.55 21.99
N CYS A 313 0.37 39.08 22.68
CA CYS A 313 1.57 38.54 22.05
C CYS A 313 1.44 37.05 21.72
N GLY A 314 1.59 36.70 20.44
CA GLY A 314 1.55 35.32 19.93
C GLY A 314 2.68 35.06 18.93
N GLU A 315 3.43 34.00 19.16
CA GLU A 315 4.57 33.62 18.30
C GLU A 315 4.13 33.00 16.95
N HIS A 316 2.84 32.62 16.80
CA HIS A 316 2.24 32.11 15.55
C HIS A 316 2.07 33.21 14.48
N VAL A 317 2.21 34.46 14.83
CA VAL A 317 2.11 35.60 13.89
C VAL A 317 3.36 35.63 13.01
N THR A 318 3.16 35.68 11.68
CA THR A 318 4.24 35.64 10.68
C THR A 318 4.25 36.91 9.80
N LEU A 319 5.33 37.08 9.02
CA LEU A 319 5.45 38.11 7.98
C LEU A 319 5.27 37.58 6.56
N GLU A 320 4.65 36.42 6.42
CA GLU A 320 4.45 35.80 5.10
C GLU A 320 3.26 36.37 4.32
N ALA A 321 2.22 36.77 5.04
CA ALA A 321 1.01 37.38 4.46
C ALA A 321 0.26 38.26 5.47
N GLY A 322 -0.70 39.04 4.97
CA GLY A 322 -1.58 39.84 5.79
C GLY A 322 -0.93 41.15 6.27
N THR A 323 -1.13 41.48 7.53
CA THR A 323 -0.72 42.76 8.13
C THR A 323 0.26 42.59 9.29
N GLY A 324 0.54 41.38 9.75
CA GLY A 324 1.27 41.09 10.98
C GLY A 324 0.42 41.33 12.26
N CYS A 325 -0.87 41.65 12.11
CA CYS A 325 -1.85 41.71 13.19
C CYS A 325 -2.95 40.69 12.88
N VAL A 326 -3.07 39.67 13.70
CA VAL A 326 -3.98 38.54 13.45
C VAL A 326 -5.22 38.70 14.31
N HIS A 327 -6.36 38.77 13.66
CA HIS A 327 -7.67 38.66 14.30
C HIS A 327 -7.75 37.34 15.06
N THR A 328 -8.12 37.36 16.33
CA THR A 328 -8.10 36.22 17.23
C THR A 328 -9.49 35.92 17.75
N ALA A 329 -9.99 34.74 17.40
CA ALA A 329 -11.27 34.18 17.84
C ALA A 329 -11.03 32.77 18.45
N PRO A 330 -10.83 32.66 19.78
CA PRO A 330 -10.46 31.42 20.45
C PRO A 330 -11.43 30.25 20.23
N GLY A 331 -12.66 30.51 19.81
CA GLY A 331 -13.64 29.48 19.45
C GLY A 331 -13.47 28.91 18.05
N HIS A 332 -12.60 29.48 17.21
CA HIS A 332 -12.50 29.15 15.78
C HIS A 332 -11.07 28.97 15.26
N GLY A 333 -10.09 28.75 16.13
CA GLY A 333 -8.71 28.45 15.76
C GLY A 333 -7.91 27.89 16.93
N GLU A 334 -7.01 26.94 16.65
CA GLU A 334 -6.17 26.31 17.68
C GLU A 334 -5.14 27.29 18.25
N ASP A 335 -4.45 28.06 17.40
CA ASP A 335 -3.50 29.10 17.83
C ASP A 335 -4.22 30.21 18.60
N ASP A 336 -5.40 30.61 18.11
CA ASP A 336 -6.26 31.59 18.76
C ASP A 336 -6.70 31.12 20.15
N PHE A 337 -7.05 29.85 20.26
CA PHE A 337 -7.40 29.22 21.53
C PHE A 337 -6.22 29.22 22.50
N ALA A 338 -5.03 28.79 22.03
CA ALA A 338 -3.83 28.69 22.85
C ALA A 338 -3.43 30.09 23.41
N VAL A 339 -3.41 31.11 22.55
CA VAL A 339 -3.13 32.47 22.99
C VAL A 339 -4.24 33.01 23.87
N GLY A 340 -5.49 32.75 23.55
CA GLY A 340 -6.65 33.13 24.34
C GLY A 340 -6.65 32.57 25.77
N GLN A 341 -6.21 31.32 25.92
CA GLN A 341 -6.01 30.67 27.22
C GLN A 341 -4.93 31.39 28.07
N LYS A 342 -3.79 31.73 27.44
CA LYS A 342 -2.69 32.45 28.08
C LYS A 342 -3.15 33.81 28.67
N TYR A 343 -4.02 34.48 27.97
CA TYR A 343 -4.52 35.81 28.39
C TYR A 343 -5.88 35.77 29.10
N GLY A 344 -6.51 34.58 29.21
CA GLY A 344 -7.77 34.42 29.94
C GLY A 344 -8.97 35.15 29.32
N ILE A 345 -8.98 35.35 28.00
CA ILE A 345 -10.04 36.11 27.31
C ILE A 345 -11.33 35.31 27.08
N GLY A 346 -11.32 34.01 27.43
CA GLY A 346 -12.47 33.12 27.24
C GLY A 346 -12.57 32.53 25.84
N VAL A 347 -13.67 31.83 25.61
CA VAL A 347 -13.97 31.13 24.34
C VAL A 347 -15.38 31.48 23.92
N LEU A 348 -15.54 32.05 22.74
CA LEU A 348 -16.82 32.39 22.13
C LEU A 348 -16.94 31.65 20.80
N SER A 349 -17.97 30.84 20.63
CA SER A 349 -18.25 30.08 19.40
C SER A 349 -19.74 30.19 19.06
N PRO A 350 -20.16 31.31 18.44
CA PRO A 350 -21.60 31.60 18.22
C PRO A 350 -22.15 30.88 16.98
N ILE A 351 -21.74 29.63 16.76
CA ILE A 351 -22.16 28.77 15.64
C ILE A 351 -22.74 27.48 16.20
N ASP A 352 -23.93 27.09 15.76
CA ASP A 352 -24.57 25.83 16.12
C ASP A 352 -24.00 24.62 15.38
N ASP A 353 -24.53 23.43 15.65
CA ASP A 353 -24.08 22.18 15.06
C ASP A 353 -24.23 22.14 13.54
N GLN A 354 -25.20 22.88 13.00
CA GLN A 354 -25.52 22.94 11.56
C GLN A 354 -24.78 24.08 10.84
N GLY A 355 -23.99 24.87 11.55
CA GLY A 355 -23.22 25.98 10.99
C GLY A 355 -23.96 27.31 10.91
N HIS A 356 -25.06 27.46 11.65
CA HIS A 356 -25.80 28.71 11.72
C HIS A 356 -25.40 29.55 12.94
N PHE A 357 -25.44 30.85 12.82
CA PHE A 357 -25.20 31.75 13.93
C PHE A 357 -26.28 31.66 14.98
N THR A 358 -25.87 31.62 16.25
CA THR A 358 -26.75 31.64 17.41
C THR A 358 -27.05 33.07 17.88
N ALA A 359 -27.88 33.20 18.92
CA ALA A 359 -28.17 34.49 19.55
C ALA A 359 -26.93 35.19 20.19
N GLU A 360 -25.79 34.46 20.29
CA GLU A 360 -24.52 35.07 20.79
C GLU A 360 -23.84 35.96 19.72
N ALA A 361 -24.34 35.96 18.47
CA ALA A 361 -23.90 36.87 17.41
C ALA A 361 -25.08 37.74 16.94
N PRO A 362 -25.47 38.76 17.71
CA PRO A 362 -26.62 39.61 17.42
C PRO A 362 -26.54 40.28 16.05
N GLY A 363 -27.60 40.14 15.27
CA GLY A 363 -27.72 40.65 13.89
C GLY A 363 -27.25 39.70 12.81
N PHE A 364 -26.84 38.45 13.18
CA PHE A 364 -26.48 37.38 12.23
C PHE A 364 -27.22 36.09 12.55
N GLU A 365 -28.07 36.04 13.53
CA GLU A 365 -28.79 34.86 14.03
C GLU A 365 -29.48 34.14 12.91
N GLY A 366 -29.32 32.80 12.85
CA GLY A 366 -29.91 31.91 11.85
C GLY A 366 -29.24 31.94 10.48
N LEU A 367 -28.27 32.83 10.22
CA LEU A 367 -27.52 32.81 8.97
C LEU A 367 -26.49 31.67 8.98
N PHE A 368 -26.38 30.98 7.88
CA PHE A 368 -25.31 30.03 7.68
C PHE A 368 -23.96 30.73 7.55
N TYR A 369 -22.91 30.23 8.21
CA TYR A 369 -21.64 30.92 8.38
C TYR A 369 -21.02 31.42 7.06
N ASP A 370 -21.04 30.59 6.00
CA ASP A 370 -20.46 30.99 4.72
C ASP A 370 -21.27 32.08 4.01
N SER A 371 -22.61 32.03 4.12
CA SER A 371 -23.50 33.04 3.60
C SER A 371 -23.41 34.35 4.36
N ALA A 372 -23.12 34.31 5.66
CA ALA A 372 -22.97 35.48 6.51
C ALA A 372 -21.76 36.34 6.13
N ASN A 373 -20.75 35.80 5.43
CA ASN A 373 -19.60 36.60 4.99
C ASN A 373 -20.02 37.85 4.23
N LYS A 374 -21.04 37.78 3.38
CA LYS A 374 -21.55 38.93 2.63
C LYS A 374 -22.16 39.97 3.55
N VAL A 375 -23.00 39.57 4.49
CA VAL A 375 -23.68 40.50 5.43
C VAL A 375 -22.67 41.16 6.35
N ILE A 376 -21.67 40.41 6.82
CA ILE A 376 -20.59 40.92 7.69
C ILE A 376 -19.76 41.96 6.94
N THR A 377 -19.38 41.69 5.68
CA THR A 377 -18.59 42.61 4.89
C THR A 377 -19.35 43.88 4.53
N GLU A 378 -20.67 43.80 4.25
CA GLU A 378 -21.53 44.94 4.04
C GLU A 378 -21.59 45.81 5.30
N LYS A 379 -21.79 45.21 6.48
CA LYS A 379 -21.81 45.92 7.78
C LYS A 379 -20.48 46.63 8.09
N LEU A 380 -19.35 45.98 7.82
CA LEU A 380 -18.01 46.57 7.96
C LEU A 380 -17.79 47.75 7.00
N LYS A 381 -18.33 47.67 5.79
CA LYS A 381 -18.28 48.75 4.80
C LYS A 381 -19.09 49.96 5.24
N GLU A 382 -20.32 49.74 5.69
CA GLU A 382 -21.20 50.77 6.18
C GLU A 382 -20.63 51.50 7.39
N SER A 383 -19.95 50.78 8.30
CA SER A 383 -19.30 51.35 9.49
C SER A 383 -17.93 51.99 9.21
N GLY A 384 -17.39 51.89 7.98
CA GLY A 384 -16.09 52.42 7.59
C GLY A 384 -14.88 51.64 8.10
N HIS A 385 -15.10 50.41 8.62
CA HIS A 385 -14.03 49.54 9.10
C HIS A 385 -13.43 48.66 8.00
N LEU A 386 -14.15 48.36 6.90
CA LEU A 386 -13.63 47.62 5.76
C LEU A 386 -12.72 48.52 4.92
N LEU A 387 -11.42 48.17 4.85
CA LEU A 387 -10.43 48.91 4.06
C LEU A 387 -10.31 48.38 2.64
N HIS A 388 -10.32 47.06 2.49
CA HIS A 388 -10.23 46.39 1.19
C HIS A 388 -10.97 45.08 1.24
N MET A 389 -11.47 44.62 0.08
CA MET A 389 -12.06 43.31 -0.12
C MET A 389 -11.65 42.74 -1.49
N GLY A 390 -11.07 41.58 -1.46
CA GLY A 390 -10.76 40.75 -2.64
C GLY A 390 -11.18 39.31 -2.44
N PHE A 391 -10.71 38.42 -3.32
CA PHE A 391 -10.92 36.98 -3.23
C PHE A 391 -9.61 36.26 -3.48
N ILE A 392 -9.37 35.18 -2.73
CA ILE A 392 -8.21 34.32 -2.91
C ILE A 392 -8.63 32.87 -3.13
N LYS A 393 -7.82 32.16 -3.89
CA LYS A 393 -7.91 30.70 -4.03
C LYS A 393 -6.86 30.08 -3.16
N HIS A 394 -7.27 29.17 -2.32
CA HIS A 394 -6.38 28.46 -1.41
C HIS A 394 -6.87 27.04 -1.10
N GLN A 395 -6.00 26.23 -0.53
CA GLN A 395 -6.38 24.90 -0.04
C GLN A 395 -7.17 25.06 1.25
N TYR A 396 -8.38 24.50 1.29
CA TYR A 396 -9.28 24.60 2.43
C TYR A 396 -9.70 23.19 2.89
N ALA A 397 -9.80 22.99 4.19
CA ALA A 397 -10.20 21.73 4.78
C ALA A 397 -11.65 21.39 4.46
N HIS A 398 -11.87 20.17 4.00
CA HIS A 398 -13.18 19.60 3.68
C HIS A 398 -13.37 18.26 4.38
N ASP A 399 -14.58 17.99 4.74
CA ASP A 399 -14.99 16.66 5.22
C ASP A 399 -14.75 15.62 4.10
N TRP A 400 -13.98 14.60 4.41
CA TRP A 400 -13.55 13.58 3.46
C TRP A 400 -14.70 12.80 2.82
N ARG A 401 -15.88 12.79 3.47
CA ARG A 401 -17.07 12.06 2.99
C ARG A 401 -18.07 12.97 2.30
N THR A 402 -18.50 14.02 2.97
CA THR A 402 -19.50 14.94 2.41
C THR A 402 -18.92 15.84 1.32
N LYS A 403 -17.58 15.97 1.28
CA LYS A 403 -16.87 16.87 0.38
C LYS A 403 -17.24 18.34 0.57
N LYS A 404 -17.80 18.68 1.73
CA LYS A 404 -18.17 20.04 2.11
C LYS A 404 -17.10 20.67 3.00
N PRO A 405 -16.95 22.00 2.99
CA PRO A 405 -16.02 22.69 3.87
C PRO A 405 -16.30 22.40 5.34
N VAL A 406 -15.23 22.26 6.11
CA VAL A 406 -15.26 22.18 7.58
C VAL A 406 -14.85 23.50 8.19
N ILE A 407 -15.19 23.71 9.45
CA ILE A 407 -14.81 24.88 10.24
C ILE A 407 -14.09 24.43 11.52
N TYR A 408 -13.31 25.31 12.14
CA TYR A 408 -12.95 25.14 13.53
C TYR A 408 -14.09 25.66 14.40
N ARG A 409 -14.51 24.85 15.36
CA ARG A 409 -15.59 25.17 16.30
C ARG A 409 -15.26 24.65 17.69
N ALA A 410 -15.22 25.53 18.67
CA ALA A 410 -15.08 25.13 20.06
C ALA A 410 -16.38 24.45 20.55
N THR A 411 -16.23 23.24 21.01
CA THR A 411 -17.31 22.42 21.57
C THR A 411 -16.77 21.50 22.65
N GLU A 412 -17.58 21.10 23.59
CA GLU A 412 -17.18 20.13 24.60
C GLU A 412 -17.06 18.75 23.97
N GLN A 413 -15.84 18.19 24.00
CA GLN A 413 -15.51 16.90 23.42
C GLN A 413 -14.68 16.06 24.40
N TRP A 414 -14.61 14.76 24.14
CA TRP A 414 -13.67 13.86 24.79
C TRP A 414 -12.38 13.77 23.97
N PHE A 415 -11.25 13.88 24.65
CA PHE A 415 -9.92 13.88 24.06
C PHE A 415 -9.05 12.80 24.67
N ALA A 416 -8.19 12.21 23.84
CA ALA A 416 -7.02 11.50 24.29
C ALA A 416 -5.80 12.46 24.27
N SER A 417 -5.17 12.65 25.43
CA SER A 417 -3.97 13.48 25.54
C SER A 417 -2.80 12.81 24.84
N ILE A 418 -2.18 13.50 23.89
CA ILE A 418 -1.00 13.04 23.18
C ILE A 418 0.28 13.46 23.92
N ASP A 419 0.31 14.65 24.50
CA ASP A 419 1.48 15.19 25.17
C ASP A 419 2.04 14.29 26.27
N ALA A 420 1.16 13.60 26.99
CA ALA A 420 1.53 12.74 28.11
C ALA A 420 2.49 11.59 27.73
N PHE A 421 2.46 11.12 26.49
CA PHE A 421 3.28 9.99 26.01
C PHE A 421 3.89 10.24 24.61
N ARG A 422 3.86 11.47 24.10
CA ARG A 422 4.44 11.86 22.81
C ARG A 422 5.87 11.39 22.67
N GLN A 423 6.72 11.68 23.67
CA GLN A 423 8.13 11.29 23.59
C GLN A 423 8.32 9.77 23.48
N THR A 424 7.51 8.99 24.19
CA THR A 424 7.53 7.54 24.08
C THR A 424 7.18 7.08 22.66
N MET A 425 6.18 7.68 22.01
CA MET A 425 5.86 7.38 20.62
C MET A 425 7.02 7.70 19.67
N LEU A 426 7.63 8.87 19.83
CA LEU A 426 8.78 9.29 19.01
C LEU A 426 9.98 8.35 19.16
N ASP A 427 10.20 7.84 20.36
CA ASP A 427 11.28 6.88 20.63
C ASP A 427 10.94 5.48 20.08
N GLU A 428 9.68 5.08 20.12
CA GLU A 428 9.22 3.82 19.53
C GLU A 428 9.29 3.83 18.00
N ILE A 429 8.97 4.95 17.34
CA ILE A 429 9.09 5.11 15.89
C ILE A 429 10.51 4.79 15.40
N LYS A 430 11.55 5.18 16.16
CA LYS A 430 12.95 4.91 15.83
C LYS A 430 13.35 3.44 15.92
N LYS A 431 12.60 2.63 16.65
CA LYS A 431 12.85 1.19 16.82
C LYS A 431 12.20 0.35 15.73
N VAL A 432 11.24 0.90 15.02
CA VAL A 432 10.50 0.24 13.96
C VAL A 432 11.32 0.24 12.67
N GLU A 433 11.32 -0.87 11.95
CA GLU A 433 11.89 -0.96 10.60
C GLU A 433 10.92 -0.39 9.57
N TRP A 434 11.36 0.63 8.83
CA TRP A 434 10.54 1.34 7.86
C TRP A 434 10.95 1.02 6.43
N THR A 435 10.00 0.56 5.63
CA THR A 435 10.15 0.37 4.19
C THR A 435 9.02 1.11 3.46
N PRO A 436 9.29 2.17 2.70
CA PRO A 436 10.59 2.88 2.53
C PRO A 436 11.03 3.64 3.80
N HIS A 437 12.30 3.94 3.92
CA HIS A 437 12.88 4.63 5.09
C HIS A 437 12.27 6.00 5.41
N TRP A 438 11.78 6.74 4.39
CA TRP A 438 11.12 8.02 4.62
C TRP A 438 9.86 7.92 5.51
N GLY A 439 9.31 6.73 5.67
CA GLY A 439 8.18 6.47 6.57
C GLY A 439 8.46 6.86 8.02
N GLU A 440 9.69 6.63 8.50
CA GLU A 440 10.11 7.06 9.84
C GLU A 440 9.95 8.57 10.02
N VAL A 441 10.55 9.34 9.13
CA VAL A 441 10.51 10.81 9.20
C VAL A 441 9.08 11.32 9.08
N ARG A 442 8.29 10.71 8.20
CA ARG A 442 6.90 11.11 7.97
C ARG A 442 6.04 10.91 9.22
N LEU A 443 6.09 9.73 9.84
CA LEU A 443 5.31 9.47 11.06
C LEU A 443 5.84 10.25 12.25
N HIS A 444 7.17 10.37 12.37
CA HIS A 444 7.80 11.18 13.41
C HIS A 444 7.26 12.62 13.39
N ASN A 445 7.29 13.28 12.24
CA ASN A 445 6.81 14.66 12.12
C ASN A 445 5.31 14.77 12.43
N MET A 446 4.52 13.82 11.94
CA MET A 446 3.08 13.80 12.25
C MET A 446 2.78 13.66 13.74
N ILE A 447 3.58 12.93 14.50
CA ILE A 447 3.41 12.77 15.95
C ILE A 447 4.01 13.95 16.71
N ALA A 448 5.15 14.49 16.26
CA ALA A 448 5.80 15.64 16.90
C ALA A 448 4.88 16.86 16.97
N ASP A 449 4.17 17.15 15.88
CA ASP A 449 3.30 18.32 15.74
C ASP A 449 1.82 18.03 16.06
N ARG A 450 1.50 16.80 16.46
CA ARG A 450 0.10 16.38 16.67
C ARG A 450 -0.48 16.99 17.95
N GLY A 451 -1.65 17.63 17.84
CA GLY A 451 -2.50 17.97 18.98
C GLY A 451 -3.19 16.75 19.61
N ASP A 452 -3.92 17.00 20.70
CA ASP A 452 -4.72 15.94 21.34
C ASP A 452 -5.76 15.37 20.38
N TRP A 453 -6.01 14.10 20.50
CA TRP A 453 -6.95 13.39 19.63
C TRP A 453 -8.39 13.54 20.14
N CYS A 454 -9.25 14.24 19.40
CA CYS A 454 -10.67 14.30 19.64
C CYS A 454 -11.29 12.92 19.29
N ILE A 455 -11.66 12.16 20.31
CA ILE A 455 -12.16 10.78 20.14
C ILE A 455 -13.69 10.69 20.10
N SER A 456 -14.42 11.73 20.48
CA SER A 456 -15.88 11.74 20.50
C SER A 456 -16.48 12.15 19.16
N ARG A 457 -17.55 11.47 18.76
CA ARG A 457 -18.33 11.75 17.55
C ARG A 457 -19.81 11.81 17.88
N GLN A 458 -20.51 12.80 17.34
CA GLN A 458 -21.96 13.00 17.51
C GLN A 458 -22.72 12.14 16.50
N ARG A 459 -22.57 10.82 16.64
CA ARG A 459 -23.09 9.77 15.76
C ARG A 459 -23.73 8.66 16.57
N VAL A 460 -24.41 7.74 15.88
CA VAL A 460 -25.05 6.59 16.55
C VAL A 460 -24.50 5.25 16.09
N TRP A 461 -23.89 5.17 14.89
CA TRP A 461 -23.30 3.92 14.39
C TRP A 461 -21.81 3.87 14.71
N GLY A 462 -21.50 3.32 15.86
CA GLY A 462 -20.16 3.15 16.39
C GLY A 462 -20.20 2.62 17.81
N VAL A 463 -19.03 2.48 18.44
CA VAL A 463 -18.89 2.03 19.82
C VAL A 463 -19.11 3.23 20.75
N PRO A 464 -20.11 3.18 21.65
CA PRO A 464 -20.38 4.27 22.57
C PRO A 464 -19.22 4.54 23.52
N ILE A 465 -19.03 5.80 23.89
CA ILE A 465 -18.10 6.18 24.96
C ILE A 465 -18.71 5.75 26.30
N PRO A 466 -18.06 4.84 27.08
CA PRO A 466 -18.68 4.18 28.23
C PRO A 466 -18.61 5.06 29.50
N ILE A 467 -19.09 6.28 29.40
CA ILE A 467 -19.07 7.25 30.49
C ILE A 467 -20.50 7.59 30.94
N PHE A 468 -20.69 7.71 32.23
CA PHE A 468 -21.93 8.12 32.84
C PHE A 468 -21.77 9.48 33.53
N TYR A 469 -22.84 10.21 33.70
CA TYR A 469 -22.85 11.49 34.41
C TYR A 469 -23.85 11.44 35.55
N CYS A 470 -23.43 11.88 36.71
CA CYS A 470 -24.36 12.01 37.86
C CYS A 470 -25.47 12.99 37.50
N ARG A 471 -26.75 12.60 37.72
CA ARG A 471 -27.90 13.45 37.41
C ARG A 471 -28.00 14.65 38.36
N SER A 472 -27.41 14.58 39.56
CA SER A 472 -27.47 15.64 40.55
C SER A 472 -26.38 16.70 40.35
N CYS A 473 -25.12 16.30 40.22
CA CYS A 473 -23.99 17.22 40.15
C CYS A 473 -23.24 17.29 38.81
N GLY A 474 -23.64 16.48 37.82
CA GLY A 474 -23.00 16.45 36.50
C GLY A 474 -21.64 15.78 36.45
N GLU A 475 -21.10 15.32 37.58
CA GLU A 475 -19.78 14.68 37.63
C GLU A 475 -19.70 13.45 36.74
N PRO A 476 -18.70 13.32 35.86
CA PRO A 476 -18.52 12.11 35.06
C PRO A 476 -18.10 10.93 35.94
N LEU A 477 -18.67 9.79 35.67
CA LEU A 477 -18.38 8.51 36.32
C LEU A 477 -17.76 7.57 35.31
N VAL A 478 -16.50 7.25 35.51
CA VAL A 478 -15.75 6.24 34.77
C VAL A 478 -14.60 5.74 35.63
N ASN A 479 -14.56 4.42 35.85
CA ASN A 479 -13.51 3.73 36.62
C ASN A 479 -13.45 2.26 36.21
N ASP A 480 -12.49 1.51 36.74
CA ASP A 480 -12.31 0.09 36.41
C ASP A 480 -13.57 -0.73 36.52
N ALA A 481 -14.34 -0.55 37.62
CA ALA A 481 -15.54 -1.34 37.85
C ALA A 481 -16.64 -1.05 36.83
N THR A 482 -16.85 0.22 36.48
CA THR A 482 -17.84 0.59 35.46
C THR A 482 -17.39 0.18 34.05
N ILE A 483 -16.12 0.33 33.73
CA ILE A 483 -15.54 -0.12 32.44
C ILE A 483 -15.66 -1.62 32.28
N GLU A 484 -15.24 -2.42 33.27
CA GLU A 484 -15.28 -3.87 33.17
C GLU A 484 -16.71 -4.38 33.10
N HIS A 485 -17.64 -3.76 33.84
CA HIS A 485 -19.05 -4.12 33.76
C HIS A 485 -19.63 -3.87 32.37
N VAL A 486 -19.38 -2.70 31.78
CA VAL A 486 -19.82 -2.39 30.41
C VAL A 486 -19.16 -3.32 29.40
N ALA A 487 -17.86 -3.58 29.53
CA ALA A 487 -17.12 -4.50 28.63
C ALA A 487 -17.73 -5.92 28.68
N ASN A 488 -18.05 -6.42 29.85
CA ASN A 488 -18.70 -7.74 30.03
C ASN A 488 -20.09 -7.80 29.40
N VAL A 489 -20.88 -6.73 29.52
CA VAL A 489 -22.17 -6.62 28.84
C VAL A 489 -21.99 -6.61 27.33
N PHE A 490 -21.03 -5.83 26.80
CA PHE A 490 -20.76 -5.76 25.37
C PHE A 490 -20.23 -7.09 24.83
N GLU A 491 -19.42 -7.81 25.59
CA GLU A 491 -18.90 -9.13 25.19
C GLU A 491 -19.99 -10.15 24.94
N GLN A 492 -21.13 -10.04 25.68
CA GLN A 492 -22.28 -10.92 25.57
C GLN A 492 -23.30 -10.45 24.55
N GLU A 493 -23.58 -9.15 24.50
CA GLU A 493 -24.74 -8.59 23.79
C GLU A 493 -24.36 -7.57 22.70
N GLY A 494 -23.08 -7.17 22.61
CA GLY A 494 -22.62 -6.11 21.70
C GLY A 494 -22.93 -4.70 22.21
N SER A 495 -22.46 -3.70 21.51
CA SER A 495 -22.62 -2.28 21.88
C SER A 495 -24.05 -1.75 21.77
N ASP A 496 -24.95 -2.48 21.11
CA ASP A 496 -26.38 -2.15 21.09
C ASP A 496 -26.99 -2.18 22.49
N ALA A 497 -26.42 -2.95 23.44
CA ALA A 497 -26.80 -2.96 24.84
C ALA A 497 -26.75 -1.56 25.48
N TRP A 498 -25.83 -0.66 25.04
CA TRP A 498 -25.77 0.71 25.54
C TRP A 498 -27.04 1.51 25.27
N PHE A 499 -27.69 1.25 24.16
CA PHE A 499 -28.91 1.92 23.75
C PHE A 499 -30.18 1.19 24.22
N ALA A 500 -30.10 -0.12 24.43
CA ALA A 500 -31.23 -0.96 24.83
C ALA A 500 -31.46 -0.99 26.35
N LYS A 501 -30.38 -0.95 27.14
CA LYS A 501 -30.41 -1.11 28.58
C LYS A 501 -30.46 0.22 29.31
N THR A 502 -31.01 0.19 30.54
CA THR A 502 -30.99 1.33 31.47
C THR A 502 -29.60 1.51 32.08
N GLU A 503 -29.33 2.68 32.63
CA GLU A 503 -28.08 2.99 33.34
C GLU A 503 -27.85 2.01 34.52
N LYS A 504 -28.91 1.59 35.22
CA LYS A 504 -28.81 0.63 36.32
C LYS A 504 -28.38 -0.77 35.89
N GLU A 505 -28.74 -1.17 34.69
CA GLU A 505 -28.30 -2.44 34.08
C GLU A 505 -26.88 -2.41 33.55
N LEU A 506 -26.42 -1.21 33.20
CA LEU A 506 -25.06 -0.98 32.66
C LEU A 506 -24.04 -0.59 33.73
N LEU A 507 -24.47 -0.40 34.97
CA LEU A 507 -23.62 -0.08 36.12
C LEU A 507 -23.60 -1.21 37.13
N PRO A 508 -22.48 -1.41 37.84
CA PRO A 508 -22.45 -2.32 38.98
C PRO A 508 -23.50 -1.96 40.04
N ALA A 509 -24.08 -2.95 40.68
CA ALA A 509 -25.09 -2.75 41.71
C ALA A 509 -24.54 -1.89 42.87
N GLY A 510 -25.34 -0.92 43.31
CA GLY A 510 -24.93 -0.03 44.38
C GLY A 510 -24.02 1.12 43.99
N THR A 511 -23.78 1.35 42.68
CA THR A 511 -22.99 2.48 42.21
C THR A 511 -23.57 3.82 42.65
N ALA A 512 -22.72 4.68 43.23
CA ALA A 512 -23.07 6.01 43.68
C ALA A 512 -22.01 7.03 43.24
N CYS A 513 -22.39 8.28 43.04
CA CYS A 513 -21.48 9.36 42.70
C CYS A 513 -20.48 9.62 43.84
N ALA A 514 -19.18 9.56 43.51
CA ALA A 514 -18.12 9.80 44.50
C ALA A 514 -18.18 11.21 45.10
N LYS A 515 -18.70 12.20 44.36
CA LYS A 515 -18.72 13.60 44.75
C LYS A 515 -19.94 13.95 45.63
N CYS A 516 -21.13 13.45 45.31
CA CYS A 516 -22.35 13.87 46.00
C CYS A 516 -23.18 12.68 46.54
N GLY A 517 -22.75 11.42 46.34
CA GLY A 517 -23.45 10.25 46.84
C GLY A 517 -24.74 9.87 46.10
N HIS A 518 -25.12 10.62 45.05
CA HIS A 518 -26.34 10.36 44.29
C HIS A 518 -26.21 9.08 43.47
N GLY A 519 -27.33 8.30 43.39
CA GLY A 519 -27.32 6.98 42.72
C GLY A 519 -27.96 6.95 41.34
N GLU A 520 -28.33 8.10 40.77
CA GLU A 520 -28.92 8.16 39.43
C GLU A 520 -27.96 8.84 38.46
N PHE A 521 -27.83 8.21 37.30
CA PHE A 521 -26.88 8.64 36.26
C PHE A 521 -27.60 8.81 34.92
N ARG A 522 -26.97 9.49 33.98
CA ARG A 522 -27.27 9.49 32.54
C ARG A 522 -26.06 8.99 31.77
N LYS A 523 -26.29 8.39 30.63
CA LYS A 523 -25.24 7.90 29.74
C LYS A 523 -24.70 9.01 28.88
N GLU A 524 -23.42 8.88 28.46
CA GLU A 524 -22.87 9.62 27.33
C GLU A 524 -23.62 9.24 26.05
N THR A 525 -23.80 10.21 25.15
CA THR A 525 -24.51 10.01 23.88
C THR A 525 -23.57 9.90 22.68
N ASP A 526 -22.33 10.32 22.84
CA ASP A 526 -21.33 10.28 21.79
C ASP A 526 -20.75 8.87 21.62
N ILE A 527 -20.30 8.57 20.42
CA ILE A 527 -19.57 7.36 20.09
C ILE A 527 -18.07 7.67 19.93
N MET A 528 -17.25 6.63 19.96
CA MET A 528 -15.81 6.76 19.66
C MET A 528 -15.57 7.00 18.17
N ASP A 529 -14.49 7.68 17.87
CA ASP A 529 -13.94 7.79 16.52
C ASP A 529 -13.67 6.39 15.93
N VAL A 530 -14.03 6.16 14.69
CA VAL A 530 -13.79 4.89 13.98
C VAL A 530 -12.30 4.50 13.93
N TRP A 531 -11.39 5.49 13.94
CA TRP A 531 -9.96 5.22 14.05
C TRP A 531 -9.54 4.67 15.42
N PHE A 532 -10.35 4.88 16.43
CA PHE A 532 -10.16 4.21 17.72
C PHE A 532 -10.53 2.74 17.63
N ASP A 533 -11.57 2.39 16.86
CA ASP A 533 -11.96 1.01 16.60
C ASP A 533 -10.82 0.23 15.94
N SER A 534 -10.38 0.65 14.77
CA SER A 534 -9.27 -0.01 14.05
C SER A 534 -7.94 0.11 14.79
N GLY A 535 -7.70 1.22 15.49
CA GLY A 535 -6.53 1.41 16.36
C GLY A 535 -6.46 0.44 17.53
N SER A 536 -7.58 -0.15 17.94
CA SER A 536 -7.65 -1.13 19.03
C SER A 536 -7.27 -2.56 18.61
N SER A 537 -7.03 -2.80 17.33
CA SER A 537 -6.86 -4.15 16.78
C SER A 537 -5.66 -4.92 17.35
N HIS A 538 -4.60 -4.22 17.78
CA HIS A 538 -3.46 -4.86 18.43
C HIS A 538 -3.87 -5.59 19.73
N MET A 539 -4.80 -5.04 20.51
CA MET A 539 -5.32 -5.67 21.71
C MET A 539 -6.49 -6.61 21.39
N ALA A 540 -7.45 -6.16 20.58
CA ALA A 540 -8.66 -6.91 20.27
C ALA A 540 -8.43 -8.13 19.37
N VAL A 541 -7.30 -8.19 18.64
CA VAL A 541 -6.97 -9.28 17.72
C VAL A 541 -5.64 -9.93 18.09
N LEU A 542 -4.53 -9.20 18.08
CA LEU A 542 -3.20 -9.80 18.28
C LEU A 542 -3.03 -10.41 19.66
N GLU A 543 -3.51 -9.73 20.71
CA GLU A 543 -3.40 -10.22 22.09
C GLU A 543 -4.54 -11.15 22.48
N ALA A 544 -5.72 -10.98 21.87
CA ALA A 544 -6.89 -11.77 22.18
C ALA A 544 -6.91 -13.18 21.55
N ARG A 545 -6.06 -13.41 20.52
CA ARG A 545 -5.98 -14.69 19.81
C ARG A 545 -4.71 -15.44 20.19
N GLU A 546 -4.84 -16.69 20.61
CA GLU A 546 -3.71 -17.56 20.98
C GLU A 546 -2.81 -17.92 19.80
N ASP A 547 -3.32 -17.86 18.58
CA ASP A 547 -2.57 -18.18 17.35
C ASP A 547 -1.78 -17.00 16.80
N LEU A 548 -1.90 -15.80 17.39
CA LEU A 548 -1.16 -14.60 17.00
C LEU A 548 -0.16 -14.16 18.07
N GLU A 549 0.63 -13.15 17.76
CA GLU A 549 1.60 -12.52 18.66
C GLU A 549 1.53 -11.00 18.56
N SER A 550 1.82 -10.32 19.68
CA SER A 550 1.91 -8.86 19.78
C SER A 550 3.29 -8.44 20.34
N PRO A 551 3.99 -7.46 19.75
CA PRO A 551 3.63 -6.72 18.55
C PRO A 551 3.66 -7.58 17.29
N ALA A 552 2.94 -7.17 16.24
CA ALA A 552 3.02 -7.79 14.92
C ALA A 552 4.42 -7.66 14.32
N ASP A 553 4.84 -8.63 13.52
CA ASP A 553 6.12 -8.53 12.81
C ASP A 553 6.03 -7.48 11.68
N LEU A 554 4.87 -7.35 11.03
CA LEU A 554 4.68 -6.42 9.92
C LEU A 554 3.28 -5.84 9.87
N TYR A 555 3.19 -4.50 9.69
CA TYR A 555 2.04 -3.80 9.14
C TYR A 555 2.33 -3.42 7.68
N LEU A 556 1.44 -3.74 6.76
CA LEU A 556 1.59 -3.42 5.33
C LEU A 556 0.33 -2.74 4.82
N GLU A 557 0.41 -1.45 4.51
CA GLU A 557 -0.72 -0.67 3.98
C GLU A 557 -0.26 0.39 2.99
N GLY A 558 -1.22 1.13 2.42
CA GLY A 558 -0.96 2.30 1.60
C GLY A 558 -0.32 3.45 2.38
N SER A 559 0.36 4.33 1.69
CA SER A 559 1.05 5.49 2.28
C SER A 559 0.12 6.54 2.89
N ASP A 560 -1.18 6.47 2.64
CA ASP A 560 -2.21 7.26 3.32
C ASP A 560 -2.40 6.85 4.79
N GLN A 561 -2.03 5.62 5.15
CA GLN A 561 -2.22 5.08 6.49
C GLN A 561 -1.25 5.63 7.54
N TYR A 562 -0.27 6.46 7.16
CA TYR A 562 0.50 7.26 8.12
C TYR A 562 -0.38 8.25 8.90
N ARG A 563 -1.46 8.74 8.30
CA ARG A 563 -2.49 9.52 8.98
C ARG A 563 -3.64 8.69 9.55
N GLY A 564 -3.74 7.43 9.15
CA GLY A 564 -4.80 6.51 9.56
C GLY A 564 -4.33 5.48 10.57
N TRP A 565 -4.35 4.22 10.14
CA TRP A 565 -4.17 3.07 11.01
C TRP A 565 -2.78 2.94 11.63
N PHE A 566 -1.69 3.29 10.92
CA PHE A 566 -0.35 3.29 11.51
C PHE A 566 -0.26 4.23 12.71
N ASN A 567 -0.92 5.36 12.59
CA ASN A 567 -0.95 6.41 13.63
C ASN A 567 -1.86 6.02 14.79
N SER A 568 -3.12 5.66 14.53
CA SER A 568 -4.07 5.29 15.58
C SER A 568 -3.64 4.06 16.37
N SER A 569 -3.10 3.04 15.70
CA SER A 569 -2.52 1.86 16.36
C SER A 569 -1.32 2.21 17.23
N LEU A 570 -0.44 3.09 16.77
CA LEU A 570 0.71 3.55 17.55
C LEU A 570 0.28 4.28 18.81
N ILE A 571 -0.68 5.20 18.68
CA ILE A 571 -1.21 5.97 19.81
C ILE A 571 -1.78 5.05 20.87
N THR A 572 -2.72 4.18 20.50
CA THR A 572 -3.41 3.30 21.45
C THR A 572 -2.45 2.29 22.10
N SER A 573 -1.55 1.69 21.31
CA SER A 573 -0.58 0.73 21.82
C SER A 573 0.44 1.39 22.75
N THR A 574 0.97 2.54 22.38
CA THR A 574 1.92 3.28 23.22
C THR A 574 1.26 3.77 24.50
N ALA A 575 0.02 4.26 24.42
CA ALA A 575 -0.74 4.68 25.58
C ALA A 575 -0.91 3.54 26.62
N VAL A 576 -1.22 2.33 26.17
CA VAL A 576 -1.51 1.19 27.06
C VAL A 576 -0.25 0.40 27.41
N HIS A 577 0.59 0.08 26.42
CA HIS A 577 1.73 -0.82 26.58
C HIS A 577 3.09 -0.12 26.59
N GLY A 578 3.19 1.15 26.26
CA GLY A 578 4.46 1.89 26.15
C GLY A 578 5.34 1.45 24.99
N ARG A 579 4.74 0.80 23.97
CA ARG A 579 5.47 0.29 22.80
C ARG A 579 4.63 0.40 21.53
N ALA A 580 5.31 0.39 20.36
CA ALA A 580 4.66 0.27 19.06
C ALA A 580 3.97 -1.11 18.91
N PRO A 581 2.85 -1.19 18.17
CA PRO A 581 2.13 -2.45 17.95
C PRO A 581 2.73 -3.29 16.83
N TYR A 582 3.77 -2.80 16.17
CA TYR A 582 4.45 -3.41 15.04
C TYR A 582 5.97 -3.28 15.16
N LYS A 583 6.69 -4.29 14.65
CA LYS A 583 8.16 -4.29 14.56
C LYS A 583 8.64 -3.64 13.26
N ALA A 584 7.89 -3.81 12.17
CA ALA A 584 8.17 -3.24 10.88
C ALA A 584 6.90 -2.67 10.22
N VAL A 585 7.07 -1.65 9.38
CA VAL A 585 6.03 -1.07 8.54
C VAL A 585 6.51 -1.02 7.10
N LEU A 586 5.72 -1.62 6.21
CA LEU A 586 5.90 -1.56 4.77
C LEU A 586 4.75 -0.75 4.17
N SER A 587 5.05 0.31 3.43
CA SER A 587 4.03 1.11 2.78
C SER A 587 4.14 1.08 1.26
N HIS A 588 3.00 1.04 0.58
CA HIS A 588 2.91 1.07 -0.87
C HIS A 588 2.29 2.38 -1.37
N GLY A 589 2.58 2.72 -2.64
CA GLY A 589 1.97 3.84 -3.33
C GLY A 589 0.53 3.56 -3.76
N PHE A 590 -0.02 4.49 -4.53
CA PHE A 590 -1.36 4.39 -5.09
C PHE A 590 -1.36 3.76 -6.49
N THR A 591 -2.54 3.40 -6.95
CA THR A 591 -2.76 2.95 -8.33
C THR A 591 -3.24 4.11 -9.19
N LEU A 592 -2.58 4.31 -10.32
CA LEU A 592 -2.87 5.35 -11.30
C LEU A 592 -3.30 4.71 -12.61
N ASP A 593 -4.00 5.48 -13.47
CA ASP A 593 -4.28 5.03 -14.82
C ASP A 593 -3.01 4.99 -15.70
N GLY A 594 -3.12 4.53 -16.94
CA GLY A 594 -1.98 4.43 -17.86
C GLY A 594 -1.28 5.77 -18.15
N GLU A 595 -1.97 6.89 -17.94
CA GLU A 595 -1.45 8.24 -18.14
C GLU A 595 -0.91 8.87 -16.85
N GLY A 596 -0.96 8.13 -15.72
CA GLY A 596 -0.44 8.58 -14.44
C GLY A 596 -1.40 9.46 -13.65
N ARG A 597 -2.70 9.41 -13.95
CA ARG A 597 -3.74 10.16 -13.24
C ARG A 597 -4.40 9.28 -12.18
N LYS A 598 -4.83 9.90 -11.09
CA LYS A 598 -5.60 9.21 -10.04
C LYS A 598 -6.89 8.62 -10.65
N MET A 599 -7.15 7.35 -10.34
CA MET A 599 -8.38 6.69 -10.76
C MET A 599 -9.58 7.22 -9.98
N SER A 600 -10.67 7.53 -10.69
CA SER A 600 -11.94 7.90 -10.08
C SER A 600 -13.12 7.48 -10.95
N LYS A 601 -14.26 7.19 -10.32
CA LYS A 601 -15.51 6.87 -11.04
C LYS A 601 -15.97 8.03 -11.92
N SER A 602 -15.74 9.26 -11.49
CA SER A 602 -16.12 10.47 -12.23
C SER A 602 -15.31 10.68 -13.51
N LEU A 603 -14.06 10.21 -13.56
CA LEU A 603 -13.22 10.25 -14.75
C LEU A 603 -13.42 9.01 -15.65
N GLY A 604 -14.13 7.98 -15.17
CA GLY A 604 -14.32 6.74 -15.92
C GLY A 604 -13.05 5.94 -16.20
N ASN A 605 -11.96 6.21 -15.47
CA ASN A 605 -10.65 5.59 -15.66
C ASN A 605 -10.33 4.51 -14.62
N THR A 606 -11.33 4.02 -13.90
CA THR A 606 -11.15 2.97 -12.88
C THR A 606 -11.03 1.59 -13.53
N VAL A 607 -10.12 0.77 -13.00
CA VAL A 607 -10.00 -0.65 -13.35
C VAL A 607 -10.65 -1.48 -12.24
N ASP A 608 -11.60 -2.33 -12.64
CA ASP A 608 -12.24 -3.28 -11.73
C ASP A 608 -11.39 -4.56 -11.64
N PRO A 609 -10.85 -4.90 -10.46
CA PRO A 609 -10.00 -6.07 -10.30
C PRO A 609 -10.72 -7.39 -10.59
N LEU A 610 -12.02 -7.48 -10.32
CA LEU A 610 -12.80 -8.70 -10.61
C LEU A 610 -13.00 -8.89 -12.10
N LYS A 611 -13.21 -7.81 -12.84
CA LYS A 611 -13.28 -7.86 -14.30
C LYS A 611 -11.96 -8.36 -14.88
N VAL A 612 -10.83 -7.89 -14.38
CA VAL A 612 -9.49 -8.38 -14.76
C VAL A 612 -9.37 -9.89 -14.47
N CYS A 613 -9.75 -10.33 -13.27
CA CYS A 613 -9.72 -11.76 -12.92
C CYS A 613 -10.59 -12.62 -13.82
N ASN A 614 -11.77 -12.12 -14.22
CA ASN A 614 -12.69 -12.85 -15.07
C ASN A 614 -12.30 -12.86 -16.56
N GLN A 615 -11.45 -11.93 -16.99
CA GLN A 615 -10.96 -11.85 -18.36
C GLN A 615 -9.58 -12.49 -18.55
N LEU A 616 -8.66 -12.23 -17.63
CA LEU A 616 -7.25 -12.61 -17.73
C LEU A 616 -6.80 -13.59 -16.66
N GLY A 617 -7.45 -13.58 -15.49
CA GLY A 617 -7.08 -14.36 -14.31
C GLY A 617 -6.46 -13.54 -13.20
N ALA A 618 -6.58 -14.03 -11.96
CA ALA A 618 -5.99 -13.42 -10.78
C ALA A 618 -4.46 -13.47 -10.83
N ASP A 619 -3.86 -14.55 -11.32
CA ASP A 619 -2.40 -14.67 -11.44
C ASP A 619 -1.80 -13.59 -12.34
N ILE A 620 -2.51 -13.14 -13.38
CA ILE A 620 -2.06 -11.99 -14.20
C ILE A 620 -2.05 -10.69 -13.40
N LEU A 621 -3.11 -10.44 -12.63
CA LEU A 621 -3.19 -9.27 -11.75
C LEU A 621 -2.09 -9.29 -10.68
N ARG A 622 -1.85 -10.46 -10.07
CA ARG A 622 -0.78 -10.68 -9.09
C ARG A 622 0.61 -10.48 -9.69
N LEU A 623 0.80 -10.92 -10.92
CA LEU A 623 2.06 -10.70 -11.65
C LEU A 623 2.27 -9.21 -11.94
N TRP A 624 1.21 -8.47 -12.30
CA TRP A 624 1.28 -7.01 -12.44
C TRP A 624 1.70 -6.34 -11.14
N VAL A 625 1.12 -6.72 -10.01
CA VAL A 625 1.50 -6.18 -8.68
C VAL A 625 3.00 -6.30 -8.43
N SER A 626 3.60 -7.39 -8.90
CA SER A 626 5.03 -7.68 -8.73
C SER A 626 5.91 -7.10 -9.85
N SER A 627 5.35 -6.51 -10.90
CA SER A 627 6.11 -6.13 -12.10
C SER A 627 6.90 -4.82 -11.96
N THR A 628 6.50 -3.98 -11.01
CA THR A 628 7.12 -2.66 -10.76
C THR A 628 7.38 -2.46 -9.27
N ASP A 629 8.16 -1.44 -8.92
CA ASP A 629 8.38 -1.07 -7.54
C ASP A 629 7.12 -0.40 -6.95
N TYR A 630 6.36 -1.16 -6.18
CA TYR A 630 5.10 -0.76 -5.55
C TYR A 630 5.27 0.26 -4.40
N GLN A 631 6.50 0.52 -3.94
CA GLN A 631 6.76 1.57 -2.95
C GLN A 631 6.43 2.96 -3.51
N SER A 632 6.42 3.08 -4.83
CA SER A 632 5.93 4.24 -5.58
C SER A 632 4.55 3.96 -6.18
N ASP A 633 3.91 4.99 -6.71
CA ASP A 633 2.64 4.86 -7.40
C ASP A 633 2.77 3.98 -8.65
N GLN A 634 1.85 3.03 -8.80
CA GLN A 634 1.83 2.08 -9.92
C GLN A 634 0.79 2.45 -10.97
N ARG A 635 1.18 2.39 -12.23
CA ARG A 635 0.26 2.56 -13.36
C ARG A 635 -0.38 1.23 -13.75
N LEU A 636 -1.65 1.31 -14.14
CA LEU A 636 -2.41 0.19 -14.68
C LEU A 636 -3.25 0.63 -15.87
N SER A 637 -3.20 -0.16 -16.93
CA SER A 637 -4.04 -0.03 -18.11
C SER A 637 -4.21 -1.40 -18.78
N ASP A 638 -5.14 -1.52 -19.71
CA ASP A 638 -5.33 -2.76 -20.48
C ASP A 638 -4.06 -3.15 -21.24
N ALA A 639 -3.32 -2.17 -21.78
CA ALA A 639 -2.05 -2.42 -22.47
C ALA A 639 -0.99 -3.00 -21.53
N ILE A 640 -0.87 -2.47 -20.29
CA ILE A 640 0.05 -3.00 -19.27
C ILE A 640 -0.35 -4.43 -18.89
N LEU A 641 -1.63 -4.69 -18.70
CA LEU A 641 -2.12 -6.04 -18.39
C LEU A 641 -1.85 -7.04 -19.52
N GLN A 642 -1.99 -6.63 -20.79
CA GLN A 642 -1.65 -7.47 -21.93
C GLN A 642 -0.14 -7.79 -21.98
N GLN A 643 0.73 -6.81 -21.72
CA GLN A 643 2.18 -7.04 -21.62
C GLN A 643 2.50 -8.02 -20.48
N THR A 644 1.85 -7.88 -19.34
CA THR A 644 1.99 -8.80 -18.21
C THR A 644 1.55 -10.22 -18.57
N ALA A 645 0.45 -10.34 -19.29
CA ALA A 645 -0.04 -11.63 -19.78
C ALA A 645 0.93 -12.31 -20.77
N GLU A 646 1.66 -11.53 -21.59
CA GLU A 646 2.72 -12.06 -22.46
C GLU A 646 3.89 -12.64 -21.65
N VAL A 647 4.32 -11.95 -20.60
CA VAL A 647 5.36 -12.47 -19.70
C VAL A 647 4.89 -13.74 -19.01
N TYR A 648 3.66 -13.75 -18.50
CA TYR A 648 3.05 -14.98 -17.93
C TYR A 648 3.09 -16.14 -18.92
N ARG A 649 2.71 -15.90 -20.17
CA ARG A 649 2.74 -16.96 -21.22
C ARG A 649 4.13 -17.52 -21.43
N LYS A 650 5.17 -16.69 -21.44
CA LYS A 650 6.57 -17.15 -21.54
C LYS A 650 6.97 -18.03 -20.36
N ILE A 651 6.63 -17.60 -19.13
CA ILE A 651 6.88 -18.40 -17.92
C ILE A 651 6.18 -19.76 -18.05
N ARG A 652 4.88 -19.78 -18.32
CA ARG A 652 4.09 -21.00 -18.45
C ARG A 652 4.59 -21.93 -19.55
N ASN A 653 4.95 -21.39 -20.71
CA ASN A 653 5.46 -22.16 -21.84
C ASN A 653 6.78 -22.87 -21.49
N THR A 654 7.68 -22.22 -20.79
CA THR A 654 8.94 -22.83 -20.36
C THR A 654 8.69 -23.93 -19.32
N LEU A 655 7.81 -23.72 -18.35
CA LEU A 655 7.43 -24.75 -17.38
C LEU A 655 6.76 -25.97 -18.07
N ARG A 656 5.92 -25.72 -19.07
CA ARG A 656 5.32 -26.78 -19.88
C ARG A 656 6.37 -27.56 -20.69
N PHE A 657 7.36 -26.85 -21.21
CA PHE A 657 8.47 -27.50 -21.93
C PHE A 657 9.27 -28.41 -21.00
N TYR A 658 9.52 -28.01 -19.77
CA TYR A 658 10.13 -28.86 -18.77
C TYR A 658 9.30 -30.12 -18.52
N LEU A 659 8.03 -29.95 -18.17
CA LEU A 659 7.13 -31.05 -17.86
C LEU A 659 7.04 -32.05 -19.03
N GLY A 660 6.97 -31.57 -20.27
CA GLY A 660 6.86 -32.39 -21.45
C GLY A 660 8.11 -33.20 -21.78
N ASN A 661 9.28 -32.74 -21.38
CA ASN A 661 10.55 -33.40 -21.58
C ASN A 661 10.97 -34.29 -20.40
N LEU A 662 10.23 -34.33 -19.31
CA LEU A 662 10.48 -35.20 -18.15
C LEU A 662 9.81 -36.59 -18.31
N SER A 663 9.21 -36.91 -19.44
CA SER A 663 8.70 -38.23 -19.71
C SER A 663 9.85 -39.26 -19.63
N GLY A 664 9.64 -40.33 -18.86
CA GLY A 664 10.64 -41.34 -18.58
C GLY A 664 11.73 -40.96 -17.57
N PHE A 665 11.65 -39.79 -16.96
CA PHE A 665 12.53 -39.40 -15.85
C PHE A 665 11.97 -39.91 -14.53
N ASP A 666 12.80 -40.61 -13.76
CA ASP A 666 12.48 -41.10 -12.43
C ASP A 666 13.33 -40.37 -11.39
N PRO A 667 12.77 -39.41 -10.63
CA PRO A 667 13.54 -38.61 -9.66
C PRO A 667 14.13 -39.44 -8.50
N ALA A 668 13.73 -40.72 -8.34
CA ALA A 668 14.34 -41.61 -7.37
C ALA A 668 15.63 -42.26 -7.88
N LYS A 669 15.76 -42.39 -9.20
CA LYS A 669 16.89 -43.10 -9.86
C LYS A 669 17.80 -42.16 -10.64
N ASP A 670 17.23 -41.15 -11.31
CA ASP A 670 17.93 -40.23 -12.22
C ASP A 670 18.46 -38.99 -11.47
N ARG A 671 19.17 -39.26 -10.36
CA ARG A 671 19.87 -38.19 -9.58
C ARG A 671 21.35 -38.30 -9.82
N PHE A 672 22.00 -37.16 -10.02
CA PHE A 672 23.42 -37.08 -10.36
C PHE A 672 24.12 -36.08 -9.44
N ASP A 673 25.37 -36.37 -9.09
CA ASP A 673 26.24 -35.39 -8.49
C ASP A 673 26.64 -34.36 -9.56
N ILE A 674 26.81 -33.08 -9.15
CA ILE A 674 27.18 -32.02 -10.08
C ILE A 674 28.50 -32.33 -10.83
N ALA A 675 29.39 -33.07 -10.20
CA ALA A 675 30.68 -33.49 -10.80
C ALA A 675 30.52 -34.50 -11.94
N GLU A 676 29.40 -35.20 -12.02
CA GLU A 676 29.12 -36.20 -13.09
C GLU A 676 28.56 -35.53 -14.35
N LEU A 677 28.12 -34.28 -14.23
CA LEU A 677 27.45 -33.52 -15.29
C LEU A 677 28.46 -32.86 -16.23
N SER A 678 28.04 -32.64 -17.49
CA SER A 678 28.82 -31.83 -18.43
C SER A 678 28.97 -30.38 -17.91
N GLU A 679 29.99 -29.68 -18.41
CA GLU A 679 30.20 -28.27 -18.01
C GLU A 679 28.98 -27.41 -18.27
N LEU A 680 28.26 -27.58 -19.39
CA LEU A 680 27.06 -26.82 -19.71
C LEU A 680 25.91 -27.14 -18.77
N ASP A 681 25.71 -28.43 -18.42
CA ASP A 681 24.70 -28.83 -17.44
C ASP A 681 25.03 -28.27 -16.05
N ARG A 682 26.30 -28.28 -15.65
CA ARG A 682 26.80 -27.67 -14.42
C ARG A 682 26.56 -26.15 -14.40
N PHE A 683 26.91 -25.49 -15.49
CA PHE A 683 26.69 -24.05 -15.65
C PHE A 683 25.21 -23.68 -15.51
N ALA A 684 24.31 -24.45 -16.14
CA ALA A 684 22.87 -24.21 -16.00
C ALA A 684 22.37 -24.35 -14.57
N LEU A 685 22.87 -25.33 -13.80
CA LEU A 685 22.52 -25.48 -12.38
C LEU A 685 23.10 -24.37 -11.50
N ILE A 686 24.33 -23.92 -11.80
CA ILE A 686 24.93 -22.77 -11.10
C ILE A 686 24.08 -21.51 -11.34
N ARG A 687 23.66 -21.26 -12.58
CA ARG A 687 22.77 -20.13 -12.90
C ARG A 687 21.42 -20.22 -12.21
N LEU A 688 20.86 -21.43 -12.06
CA LEU A 688 19.65 -21.67 -11.28
C LEU A 688 19.85 -21.24 -9.81
N GLU A 689 20.95 -21.68 -9.18
CA GLU A 689 21.23 -21.36 -7.78
C GLU A 689 21.53 -19.85 -7.59
N ARG A 690 22.20 -19.19 -8.54
CA ARG A 690 22.41 -17.73 -8.55
C ARG A 690 21.08 -16.98 -8.64
N MET A 691 20.20 -17.42 -9.54
CA MET A 691 18.85 -16.85 -9.66
C MET A 691 18.06 -17.05 -8.37
N LYS A 692 18.09 -18.23 -7.78
CA LYS A 692 17.43 -18.55 -6.51
C LYS A 692 17.94 -17.70 -5.37
N GLU A 693 19.26 -17.52 -5.21
CA GLU A 693 19.86 -16.62 -4.22
C GLU A 693 19.36 -15.20 -4.39
N LYS A 694 19.38 -14.68 -5.63
CA LYS A 694 18.88 -13.34 -5.95
C LYS A 694 17.40 -13.17 -5.61
N VAL A 695 16.58 -14.16 -5.94
CA VAL A 695 15.13 -14.12 -5.70
C VAL A 695 14.80 -14.19 -4.21
N LEU A 696 15.46 -15.08 -3.47
CA LEU A 696 15.22 -15.18 -2.03
C LEU A 696 15.64 -13.89 -1.29
N ASN A 697 16.78 -13.29 -1.67
CA ASN A 697 17.22 -12.01 -1.13
C ASN A 697 16.24 -10.86 -1.49
N ALA A 698 15.69 -10.87 -2.70
CA ALA A 698 14.69 -9.89 -3.13
C ALA A 698 13.38 -10.02 -2.35
N TYR A 699 12.91 -11.24 -2.09
CA TYR A 699 11.75 -11.47 -1.24
C TYR A 699 11.96 -10.97 0.19
N GLU A 700 13.15 -11.21 0.79
CA GLU A 700 13.46 -10.70 2.13
C GLU A 700 13.44 -9.18 2.22
N LYS A 701 13.83 -8.51 1.16
CA LYS A 701 13.80 -7.04 1.05
C LYS A 701 12.47 -6.49 0.56
N TYR A 702 11.49 -7.35 0.33
CA TYR A 702 10.20 -7.00 -0.27
C TYR A 702 10.31 -6.34 -1.66
N GLU A 703 11.35 -6.68 -2.43
CA GLU A 703 11.62 -6.19 -3.78
C GLU A 703 11.02 -7.15 -4.83
N PHE A 704 9.70 -7.24 -4.91
CA PHE A 704 9.01 -8.23 -5.76
C PHE A 704 9.24 -8.01 -7.26
N HIS A 705 9.52 -6.78 -7.69
CA HIS A 705 9.90 -6.49 -9.07
C HIS A 705 11.24 -7.14 -9.45
N THR A 706 12.16 -7.27 -8.53
CA THR A 706 13.41 -7.99 -8.72
C THR A 706 13.15 -9.50 -8.87
N VAL A 707 12.22 -10.06 -8.10
CA VAL A 707 11.78 -11.47 -8.28
C VAL A 707 11.20 -11.68 -9.67
N TYR A 708 10.27 -10.82 -10.08
CA TYR A 708 9.66 -10.86 -11.42
C TYR A 708 10.72 -10.82 -12.53
N GLN A 709 11.64 -9.88 -12.46
CA GLN A 709 12.71 -9.72 -13.46
C GLN A 709 13.67 -10.91 -13.48
N ALA A 710 14.09 -11.39 -12.32
CA ALA A 710 15.06 -12.48 -12.20
C ALA A 710 14.50 -13.80 -12.74
N VAL A 711 13.27 -14.15 -12.37
CA VAL A 711 12.60 -15.37 -12.84
C VAL A 711 12.34 -15.29 -14.34
N HIS A 712 11.81 -14.18 -14.83
CA HIS A 712 11.56 -13.99 -16.26
C HIS A 712 12.84 -14.05 -17.08
N HIS A 713 13.90 -13.39 -16.64
CA HIS A 713 15.20 -13.43 -17.32
C HIS A 713 15.77 -14.86 -17.37
N PHE A 714 15.77 -15.54 -16.23
CA PHE A 714 16.27 -16.91 -16.15
C PHE A 714 15.52 -17.83 -17.13
N LEU A 715 14.18 -17.83 -17.10
CA LEU A 715 13.40 -18.70 -17.96
C LEU A 715 13.45 -18.34 -19.43
N ALA A 716 13.39 -17.05 -19.76
CA ALA A 716 13.33 -16.62 -21.16
C ALA A 716 14.71 -16.57 -21.83
N VAL A 717 15.73 -16.11 -21.14
CA VAL A 717 17.07 -15.87 -21.71
C VAL A 717 18.01 -17.01 -21.39
N GLU A 718 18.25 -17.32 -20.12
CA GLU A 718 19.28 -18.31 -19.76
C GLU A 718 18.83 -19.74 -20.08
N MET A 719 17.55 -20.04 -19.89
CA MET A 719 17.04 -21.39 -20.21
C MET A 719 16.48 -21.47 -21.62
N SER A 720 15.42 -20.79 -21.97
CA SER A 720 14.76 -21.00 -23.29
C SER A 720 15.61 -20.60 -24.48
N ALA A 721 16.23 -19.44 -24.45
CA ALA A 721 17.03 -18.93 -25.57
C ALA A 721 18.47 -19.48 -25.64
N PHE A 722 18.95 -20.07 -24.55
CA PHE A 722 20.30 -20.61 -24.47
C PHE A 722 20.32 -22.10 -24.17
N TYR A 723 20.22 -22.49 -22.88
CA TYR A 723 20.43 -23.88 -22.48
C TYR A 723 19.50 -24.88 -23.18
N LEU A 724 18.20 -24.66 -23.13
CA LEU A 724 17.22 -25.55 -23.71
C LEU A 724 17.29 -25.54 -25.24
N ASP A 725 17.63 -24.42 -25.86
CA ASP A 725 17.79 -24.37 -27.32
C ASP A 725 18.92 -25.27 -27.80
N ILE A 726 20.04 -25.27 -27.10
CA ILE A 726 21.17 -26.17 -27.38
C ILE A 726 20.80 -27.59 -27.07
N MET A 727 20.05 -27.89 -26.01
CA MET A 727 19.73 -29.22 -25.54
C MET A 727 18.58 -29.91 -26.32
N LYS A 728 17.86 -29.20 -27.19
CA LYS A 728 16.77 -29.78 -27.98
C LYS A 728 17.18 -31.04 -28.77
N ASP A 729 18.34 -31.00 -29.41
CA ASP A 729 18.83 -32.18 -30.17
C ASP A 729 19.06 -33.39 -29.24
N ARG A 730 19.71 -33.14 -28.09
CA ARG A 730 19.94 -34.19 -27.08
C ARG A 730 18.61 -34.73 -26.52
N LEU A 731 17.68 -33.86 -26.21
CA LEU A 731 16.38 -34.25 -25.66
C LEU A 731 15.55 -35.08 -26.62
N TYR A 732 15.54 -34.73 -27.91
CA TYR A 732 14.67 -35.36 -28.92
C TYR A 732 15.33 -36.50 -29.68
N ALA A 733 16.61 -36.36 -30.01
CA ALA A 733 17.27 -37.26 -30.93
C ALA A 733 18.15 -38.34 -30.26
N ASP A 734 18.61 -38.17 -29.05
CA ASP A 734 19.35 -39.22 -28.35
C ASP A 734 18.44 -40.39 -27.93
N ALA A 735 19.02 -41.52 -27.60
CA ALA A 735 18.29 -42.65 -27.03
C ALA A 735 17.60 -42.23 -25.73
N ALA A 736 16.39 -42.74 -25.48
CA ALA A 736 15.57 -42.34 -24.31
C ALA A 736 16.30 -42.52 -22.98
N GLU A 737 17.09 -43.59 -22.87
CA GLU A 737 17.85 -43.94 -21.66
C GLU A 737 19.32 -43.46 -21.70
N SER A 738 19.71 -42.59 -22.66
CA SER A 738 21.08 -42.10 -22.70
C SER A 738 21.39 -41.24 -21.47
N GLN A 739 22.60 -41.43 -20.89
CA GLN A 739 23.04 -40.70 -19.75
C GLN A 739 23.04 -39.20 -19.99
N ALA A 740 23.48 -38.76 -21.16
CA ALA A 740 23.48 -37.34 -21.52
C ALA A 740 22.07 -36.73 -21.50
N ARG A 741 21.07 -37.46 -22.04
CA ARG A 741 19.67 -37.03 -21.98
C ARG A 741 19.16 -36.97 -20.54
N LYS A 742 19.48 -38.00 -19.73
CA LYS A 742 19.09 -38.02 -18.29
C LYS A 742 19.73 -36.88 -17.50
N HIS A 743 20.96 -36.49 -17.80
CA HIS A 743 21.59 -35.30 -17.20
C HIS A 743 20.81 -34.05 -17.54
N THR A 744 20.42 -33.84 -18.78
CA THR A 744 19.60 -32.70 -19.18
C THR A 744 18.23 -32.70 -18.48
N GLN A 745 17.58 -33.85 -18.41
CA GLN A 745 16.31 -34.02 -17.69
C GLN A 745 16.47 -33.69 -16.19
N PHE A 746 17.58 -34.07 -15.57
CA PHE A 746 17.88 -33.74 -14.19
C PHE A 746 18.01 -32.22 -13.99
N VAL A 747 18.72 -31.49 -14.85
CA VAL A 747 18.81 -30.03 -14.82
C VAL A 747 17.43 -29.40 -14.95
N MET A 748 16.60 -29.92 -15.86
CA MET A 748 15.23 -29.41 -16.04
C MET A 748 14.35 -29.69 -14.84
N TYR A 749 14.49 -30.86 -14.21
CA TYR A 749 13.75 -31.23 -13.00
C TYR A 749 14.09 -30.31 -11.82
N GLU A 750 15.38 -30.08 -11.56
CA GLU A 750 15.83 -29.17 -10.51
C GLU A 750 15.35 -27.73 -10.78
N SER A 751 15.41 -27.28 -12.04
CA SER A 751 14.91 -25.98 -12.45
C SER A 751 13.39 -25.86 -12.25
N LEU A 752 12.64 -26.89 -12.62
CA LEU A 752 11.19 -26.93 -12.48
C LEU A 752 10.75 -26.87 -11.01
N LEU A 753 11.36 -27.68 -10.14
CA LEU A 753 11.09 -27.67 -8.71
C LEU A 753 11.36 -26.29 -8.10
N THR A 754 12.56 -25.78 -8.35
CA THR A 754 13.01 -24.49 -7.77
C THR A 754 12.13 -23.33 -8.25
N VAL A 755 11.93 -23.21 -9.56
CA VAL A 755 11.13 -22.10 -10.12
C VAL A 755 9.68 -22.19 -9.65
N THR A 756 9.09 -23.38 -9.58
CA THR A 756 7.70 -23.55 -9.12
C THR A 756 7.54 -23.07 -7.68
N GLN A 757 8.47 -23.38 -6.79
CA GLN A 757 8.47 -22.87 -5.42
C GLN A 757 8.67 -21.35 -5.38
N LEU A 758 9.62 -20.82 -6.16
CA LEU A 758 9.95 -19.38 -6.15
C LEU A 758 8.82 -18.50 -6.68
N ILE A 759 8.01 -19.00 -7.64
CA ILE A 759 6.86 -18.24 -8.16
C ILE A 759 5.59 -18.43 -7.33
N ALA A 760 5.52 -19.40 -6.44
CA ALA A 760 4.31 -19.71 -5.67
C ALA A 760 3.76 -18.55 -4.85
N PRO A 761 4.55 -17.65 -4.26
CA PRO A 761 4.02 -16.48 -3.60
C PRO A 761 3.27 -15.51 -4.54
N ILE A 762 3.75 -15.38 -5.77
CA ILE A 762 3.20 -14.43 -6.77
C ILE A 762 2.11 -15.07 -7.60
N LEU A 763 2.35 -16.28 -8.10
CA LEU A 763 1.48 -17.04 -9.01
C LEU A 763 1.00 -18.35 -8.35
N PRO A 764 0.23 -18.28 -7.25
CA PRO A 764 -0.09 -19.47 -6.47
C PRO A 764 -0.94 -20.50 -7.24
N HIS A 765 -1.84 -20.07 -8.12
CA HIS A 765 -2.68 -20.96 -8.89
C HIS A 765 -1.83 -21.72 -9.92
N THR A 766 -1.00 -21.00 -10.67
CA THR A 766 -0.11 -21.60 -11.68
C THR A 766 0.92 -22.51 -11.03
N ALA A 767 1.51 -22.09 -9.91
CA ALA A 767 2.49 -22.91 -9.19
C ALA A 767 1.89 -24.22 -8.70
N ASP A 768 0.70 -24.18 -8.13
CA ASP A 768 0.02 -25.41 -7.66
C ASP A 768 -0.44 -26.32 -8.81
N GLU A 769 -0.86 -25.73 -9.94
CA GLU A 769 -1.15 -26.48 -11.16
C GLU A 769 0.11 -27.22 -11.65
N VAL A 770 1.21 -26.50 -11.83
CA VAL A 770 2.50 -27.08 -12.25
C VAL A 770 2.95 -28.17 -11.29
N TRP A 771 2.87 -27.89 -9.98
CA TRP A 771 3.28 -28.83 -8.93
C TRP A 771 2.58 -30.19 -9.06
N SER A 772 1.31 -30.20 -9.39
CA SER A 772 0.52 -31.45 -9.54
C SER A 772 0.97 -32.34 -10.69
N PHE A 773 1.78 -31.82 -11.63
CA PHE A 773 2.32 -32.55 -12.77
C PHE A 773 3.81 -32.92 -12.60
N ILE A 774 4.49 -32.43 -11.54
CA ILE A 774 5.89 -32.76 -11.31
C ILE A 774 6.02 -34.22 -10.84
N PRO A 775 6.82 -35.06 -11.49
CA PRO A 775 7.00 -36.43 -11.04
C PRO A 775 7.70 -36.52 -9.69
N GLY A 776 7.25 -37.47 -8.84
CA GLY A 776 7.90 -37.80 -7.58
C GLY A 776 7.77 -36.76 -6.45
N VAL A 777 6.87 -35.82 -6.55
CA VAL A 777 6.55 -34.92 -5.43
C VAL A 777 5.52 -35.56 -4.50
N ASP A 778 5.81 -35.56 -3.20
CA ASP A 778 4.96 -36.23 -2.19
C ASP A 778 3.81 -35.37 -1.72
N SER A 779 4.00 -34.02 -1.70
CA SER A 779 2.98 -33.09 -1.21
C SER A 779 1.93 -32.79 -2.27
N LYS A 780 0.67 -32.69 -1.85
CA LYS A 780 -0.47 -32.40 -2.73
C LYS A 780 -0.49 -30.95 -3.24
N THR A 781 0.26 -30.06 -2.61
CA THR A 781 0.34 -28.63 -2.93
C THR A 781 1.75 -28.12 -2.66
N VAL A 782 2.23 -27.22 -3.49
CA VAL A 782 3.51 -26.52 -3.27
C VAL A 782 3.48 -25.68 -2.01
N GLN A 783 2.32 -25.26 -1.55
CA GLN A 783 2.15 -24.34 -0.42
C GLN A 783 2.58 -24.95 0.93
N THR A 784 2.58 -26.27 1.06
CA THR A 784 3.06 -26.97 2.28
C THR A 784 4.56 -27.22 2.28
N THR A 785 5.24 -26.95 1.17
CA THR A 785 6.69 -27.15 1.04
C THR A 785 7.48 -25.98 1.67
N VAL A 786 8.80 -26.15 1.76
CA VAL A 786 9.74 -25.10 2.10
C VAL A 786 10.76 -24.94 0.99
N PHE A 787 11.33 -23.75 0.85
CA PHE A 787 12.43 -23.52 -0.07
C PHE A 787 13.62 -24.39 0.31
N SER A 788 14.22 -25.06 -0.68
CA SER A 788 15.51 -25.67 -0.49
C SER A 788 16.58 -24.57 -0.30
N PRO A 789 17.58 -24.79 0.57
CA PRO A 789 18.66 -23.81 0.74
C PRO A 789 19.44 -23.63 -0.58
N VAL A 790 20.06 -22.46 -0.72
CA VAL A 790 20.95 -22.20 -1.85
C VAL A 790 22.17 -23.09 -1.75
N ARG A 791 22.46 -23.81 -2.83
CA ARG A 791 23.62 -24.71 -2.92
C ARG A 791 24.88 -23.93 -3.36
N SER A 792 25.39 -23.09 -2.49
CA SER A 792 26.56 -22.24 -2.77
C SER A 792 27.84 -23.03 -2.98
N ASP A 793 27.88 -24.30 -2.54
CA ASP A 793 28.96 -25.26 -2.82
C ASP A 793 29.06 -25.65 -4.30
N TRP A 794 28.02 -25.39 -5.09
CA TRP A 794 28.04 -25.55 -6.53
C TRP A 794 28.66 -24.38 -7.29
N PHE A 795 28.85 -23.24 -6.67
CA PHE A 795 29.37 -22.03 -7.34
C PHE A 795 30.81 -22.22 -7.82
N ASP A 796 31.06 -21.90 -9.07
CA ASP A 796 32.35 -21.97 -9.75
C ASP A 796 32.55 -20.76 -10.67
N GLU A 797 33.15 -19.71 -10.11
CA GLU A 797 33.35 -18.45 -10.82
C GLU A 797 34.17 -18.62 -12.10
N ALA A 798 35.15 -19.54 -12.10
CA ALA A 798 35.95 -19.79 -13.28
C ALA A 798 35.10 -20.38 -14.42
N LEU A 799 34.23 -21.33 -14.09
CA LEU A 799 33.28 -21.93 -15.03
C LEU A 799 32.24 -20.88 -15.50
N GLU A 800 31.71 -20.09 -14.58
CA GLU A 800 30.76 -19.03 -14.91
C GLU A 800 31.37 -18.01 -15.90
N ASN A 801 32.55 -17.48 -15.62
CA ASN A 801 33.27 -16.54 -16.49
C ASN A 801 33.61 -17.15 -17.86
N LYS A 802 34.03 -18.41 -17.89
CA LYS A 802 34.31 -19.15 -19.13
C LYS A 802 33.07 -19.22 -20.02
N TRP A 803 31.95 -19.63 -19.47
CA TRP A 803 30.71 -19.77 -20.23
C TRP A 803 30.06 -18.42 -20.59
N GLU A 804 30.17 -17.40 -19.77
CA GLU A 804 29.71 -16.04 -20.11
C GLU A 804 30.49 -15.48 -21.30
N ALA A 805 31.82 -15.64 -21.31
CA ALA A 805 32.63 -15.26 -22.43
C ALA A 805 32.26 -16.03 -23.74
N LEU A 806 31.94 -17.32 -23.61
CA LEU A 806 31.52 -18.14 -24.75
C LEU A 806 30.12 -17.75 -25.26
N ILE A 807 29.22 -17.39 -24.37
CA ILE A 807 27.88 -16.86 -24.74
C ILE A 807 28.02 -15.60 -25.55
N ASP A 808 28.93 -14.68 -25.20
CA ASP A 808 29.24 -13.47 -25.99
C ASP A 808 29.65 -13.82 -27.39
N VAL A 809 30.55 -14.81 -27.57
CA VAL A 809 30.98 -15.28 -28.89
C VAL A 809 29.82 -15.94 -29.64
N ARG A 810 29.02 -16.76 -28.98
CA ARG A 810 27.80 -17.36 -29.54
C ARG A 810 26.84 -16.32 -30.09
N ASP A 811 26.61 -15.26 -29.37
CA ASP A 811 25.73 -14.18 -29.79
C ASP A 811 26.22 -13.50 -31.08
N GLU A 812 27.56 -13.37 -31.26
CA GLU A 812 28.14 -12.85 -32.49
C GLU A 812 27.94 -13.84 -33.66
N VAL A 813 28.13 -15.14 -33.42
CA VAL A 813 27.88 -16.18 -34.44
C VAL A 813 26.39 -16.20 -34.83
N LEU A 814 25.46 -16.10 -33.88
CA LEU A 814 24.04 -16.05 -34.18
C LEU A 814 23.64 -14.83 -35.03
N LYS A 815 24.29 -13.68 -34.84
CA LYS A 815 24.13 -12.51 -35.75
C LYS A 815 24.54 -12.82 -37.18
N ALA A 816 25.66 -13.51 -37.35
CA ALA A 816 26.13 -13.91 -38.69
C ALA A 816 25.18 -14.91 -39.37
N LEU A 817 24.65 -15.86 -38.61
CA LEU A 817 23.63 -16.82 -39.08
C LEU A 817 22.32 -16.12 -39.47
N GLU A 818 21.91 -15.10 -38.71
CA GLU A 818 20.70 -14.33 -39.02
C GLU A 818 20.87 -13.50 -40.31
N VAL A 819 22.05 -12.89 -40.52
CA VAL A 819 22.40 -12.21 -41.77
C VAL A 819 22.33 -13.18 -42.95
N ALA A 820 22.99 -14.36 -42.84
CA ALA A 820 22.99 -15.38 -43.87
C ALA A 820 21.58 -15.90 -44.22
N ARG A 821 20.68 -15.98 -43.19
CA ARG A 821 19.29 -16.38 -43.40
C ARG A 821 18.49 -15.29 -44.14
N LYS A 822 18.66 -14.02 -43.76
CA LYS A 822 18.03 -12.87 -44.45
C LYS A 822 18.46 -12.79 -45.90
N GLU A 823 19.72 -13.09 -46.18
CA GLU A 823 20.30 -13.13 -47.54
C GLU A 823 19.94 -14.42 -48.30
N LYS A 824 19.19 -15.34 -47.67
CA LYS A 824 18.78 -16.65 -48.21
C LYS A 824 19.95 -17.55 -48.62
N ARG A 825 21.14 -17.34 -48.01
CA ARG A 825 22.31 -18.25 -48.21
C ARG A 825 22.09 -19.58 -47.47
N ILE A 826 21.31 -19.58 -46.38
CA ILE A 826 20.91 -20.76 -45.62
C ILE A 826 19.40 -20.74 -45.39
N GLY A 827 18.78 -21.93 -45.27
CA GLY A 827 17.36 -22.10 -44.95
C GLY A 827 17.12 -22.02 -43.44
N ASN A 828 17.95 -22.76 -42.67
CA ASN A 828 17.96 -22.79 -41.21
C ASN A 828 19.40 -22.96 -40.71
N SER A 829 19.62 -22.85 -39.42
CA SER A 829 20.97 -22.92 -38.83
C SER A 829 21.59 -24.30 -39.01
N LEU A 830 20.81 -25.40 -38.98
CA LEU A 830 21.30 -26.76 -39.19
C LEU A 830 21.70 -27.08 -40.66
N SER A 831 21.44 -26.16 -41.61
CA SER A 831 21.98 -26.30 -42.96
C SER A 831 23.31 -25.54 -43.12
N ALA A 832 23.83 -24.96 -42.07
CA ALA A 832 25.02 -24.11 -42.11
C ALA A 832 26.29 -24.84 -41.64
N LYS A 833 27.39 -24.44 -42.26
CA LYS A 833 28.74 -24.54 -41.78
C LYS A 833 29.20 -23.14 -41.38
N VAL A 834 29.74 -22.97 -40.19
CA VAL A 834 30.35 -21.74 -39.76
C VAL A 834 31.87 -21.88 -39.71
N VAL A 835 32.57 -20.94 -40.30
CA VAL A 835 34.01 -20.83 -40.19
C VAL A 835 34.33 -19.57 -39.39
N LEU A 836 34.98 -19.77 -38.27
CA LEU A 836 35.33 -18.74 -37.31
C LEU A 836 36.78 -18.31 -37.49
N TYR A 837 37.00 -17.00 -37.58
CA TYR A 837 38.32 -16.35 -37.62
C TYR A 837 38.46 -15.50 -36.33
N PRO A 838 38.81 -16.14 -35.21
CA PRO A 838 38.83 -15.47 -33.94
C PRO A 838 40.06 -14.60 -33.71
N SER A 839 39.94 -13.60 -32.80
CA SER A 839 41.10 -12.99 -32.19
C SER A 839 41.91 -14.00 -31.37
N THR A 840 43.13 -13.67 -30.99
CA THR A 840 44.00 -14.56 -30.20
C THR A 840 43.32 -14.98 -28.89
N GLU A 841 42.65 -14.03 -28.24
CA GLU A 841 41.89 -14.28 -26.98
C GLU A 841 40.72 -15.21 -27.23
N THR A 842 39.91 -14.95 -28.24
CA THR A 842 38.75 -15.76 -28.61
C THR A 842 39.17 -17.17 -29.05
N ALA A 843 40.28 -17.28 -29.78
CA ALA A 843 40.83 -18.60 -30.19
C ALA A 843 41.21 -19.44 -28.96
N ALA A 844 41.89 -18.83 -27.97
CA ALA A 844 42.24 -19.50 -26.73
C ALA A 844 41.00 -19.96 -25.95
N LEU A 845 39.91 -19.19 -25.96
CA LEU A 845 38.63 -19.59 -25.37
C LEU A 845 38.00 -20.77 -26.13
N LEU A 846 37.86 -20.65 -27.46
CA LEU A 846 37.21 -21.67 -28.31
C LEU A 846 37.95 -23.01 -28.28
N SER A 847 39.30 -22.99 -28.12
CA SER A 847 40.08 -24.22 -27.99
C SER A 847 39.78 -25.07 -26.75
N GLN A 848 39.01 -24.56 -25.81
CA GLN A 848 38.56 -25.26 -24.61
C GLN A 848 37.26 -26.03 -24.79
N PHE A 849 36.70 -26.05 -26.03
CA PHE A 849 35.41 -26.65 -26.30
C PHE A 849 35.52 -27.58 -27.52
N ASP A 850 35.02 -28.78 -27.38
CA ASP A 850 35.13 -29.83 -28.40
C ASP A 850 33.98 -29.86 -29.39
N GLU A 851 32.79 -29.36 -29.00
CA GLU A 851 31.53 -29.54 -29.76
C GLU A 851 30.90 -28.18 -30.10
N LEU A 852 31.64 -27.28 -30.75
CA LEU A 852 31.18 -25.94 -31.10
C LEU A 852 29.93 -25.93 -32.01
N GLU A 853 29.80 -26.96 -32.90
CA GLU A 853 28.62 -27.08 -33.75
C GLU A 853 27.33 -27.25 -32.95
N LYS A 854 27.36 -27.96 -31.82
CA LYS A 854 26.21 -28.10 -30.94
C LYS A 854 25.90 -26.76 -30.26
N LEU A 855 26.92 -26.02 -29.81
CA LEU A 855 26.75 -24.75 -29.17
C LEU A 855 26.11 -23.71 -30.11
N PHE A 856 26.53 -23.68 -31.37
CA PHE A 856 25.99 -22.74 -32.38
C PHE A 856 24.74 -23.28 -33.09
N ILE A 857 24.39 -24.55 -32.83
CA ILE A 857 23.25 -25.23 -33.46
C ILE A 857 23.39 -25.22 -34.98
N VAL A 858 24.55 -25.65 -35.46
CA VAL A 858 24.92 -25.78 -36.88
C VAL A 858 25.38 -27.19 -37.19
N SER A 859 25.46 -27.55 -38.44
CA SER A 859 25.97 -28.88 -38.86
C SER A 859 27.48 -29.00 -38.72
N GLU A 860 28.20 -27.93 -38.92
CA GLU A 860 29.66 -27.92 -38.84
C GLU A 860 30.16 -26.54 -38.31
N ALA A 861 31.12 -26.56 -37.41
CA ALA A 861 31.84 -25.39 -36.94
C ALA A 861 33.35 -25.57 -37.02
N VAL A 862 34.03 -24.67 -37.68
CA VAL A 862 35.48 -24.74 -37.91
C VAL A 862 36.14 -23.46 -37.36
N VAL A 863 37.15 -23.63 -36.51
CA VAL A 863 38.02 -22.51 -36.09
C VAL A 863 39.23 -22.45 -36.96
N SER A 864 39.38 -21.37 -37.73
CA SER A 864 40.48 -21.17 -38.66
C SER A 864 41.54 -20.22 -38.05
N GLY A 865 42.79 -20.60 -38.20
CA GLY A 865 43.94 -19.74 -37.87
C GLY A 865 44.36 -18.81 -39.01
N GLU A 866 43.63 -18.83 -40.15
CA GLU A 866 43.90 -18.01 -41.30
C GLU A 866 43.34 -16.58 -41.16
N THR A 867 43.78 -15.67 -42.02
CA THR A 867 43.19 -14.31 -42.09
C THR A 867 41.76 -14.42 -42.63
N ALA A 868 40.83 -13.73 -41.97
CA ALA A 868 39.42 -13.70 -42.39
C ALA A 868 39.28 -13.22 -43.85
N PRO A 869 38.56 -13.96 -44.72
CA PRO A 869 38.30 -13.54 -46.08
C PRO A 869 37.37 -12.32 -46.12
N ALA A 870 37.35 -11.61 -47.25
CA ALA A 870 36.58 -10.39 -47.40
C ALA A 870 35.06 -10.55 -47.29
N ASP A 871 34.55 -11.79 -47.49
CA ASP A 871 33.13 -12.15 -47.35
C ASP A 871 32.76 -12.68 -45.96
N ALA A 872 33.72 -12.74 -45.03
CA ALA A 872 33.41 -13.01 -43.61
C ALA A 872 32.88 -11.77 -42.94
N LEU A 873 31.81 -11.94 -42.15
CA LEU A 873 31.22 -10.87 -41.36
C LEU A 873 32.12 -10.56 -40.15
N ALA A 874 32.72 -9.37 -40.15
CA ALA A 874 33.54 -8.91 -39.03
C ALA A 874 32.66 -8.51 -37.84
N LEU A 875 32.86 -9.16 -36.69
CA LEU A 875 32.14 -8.98 -35.47
C LEU A 875 33.09 -8.78 -34.28
N LYS A 876 32.54 -8.57 -33.08
CA LYS A 876 33.36 -8.35 -31.88
C LYS A 876 34.16 -9.61 -31.52
N GLY A 877 35.48 -9.56 -31.65
CA GLY A 877 36.38 -10.64 -31.27
C GLY A 877 36.45 -11.83 -32.25
N VAL A 878 35.62 -11.88 -33.28
CA VAL A 878 35.58 -12.96 -34.28
C VAL A 878 35.02 -12.48 -35.61
N ALA A 879 35.60 -12.89 -36.69
CA ALA A 879 34.94 -12.78 -37.99
C ALA A 879 34.33 -14.14 -38.35
N VAL A 880 33.14 -14.13 -38.93
CA VAL A 880 32.35 -15.36 -39.18
C VAL A 880 31.96 -15.44 -40.65
N LYS A 881 32.34 -16.55 -41.29
CA LYS A 881 31.84 -16.91 -42.62
C LYS A 881 30.82 -18.01 -42.50
N VAL A 882 29.65 -17.78 -43.07
CA VAL A 882 28.55 -18.77 -43.07
C VAL A 882 28.48 -19.36 -44.47
N GLU A 883 28.62 -20.68 -44.52
CA GLU A 883 28.54 -21.47 -45.72
C GLU A 883 27.45 -22.53 -45.62
N THR A 884 27.05 -23.17 -46.71
CA THR A 884 26.18 -24.33 -46.67
C THR A 884 26.99 -25.56 -46.24
N ALA A 885 26.45 -26.35 -45.29
CA ALA A 885 27.13 -27.59 -44.87
C ALA A 885 27.17 -28.62 -46.01
N GLU A 886 28.21 -29.43 -46.02
CA GLU A 886 28.41 -30.50 -47.01
C GLU A 886 27.67 -31.78 -46.59
N GLY A 887 27.14 -32.52 -47.58
CA GLY A 887 26.43 -33.78 -47.36
C GLY A 887 24.93 -33.64 -47.52
N GLU A 888 24.21 -34.68 -47.03
CA GLU A 888 22.75 -34.77 -47.09
C GLU A 888 22.14 -34.57 -45.71
N LYS A 889 20.90 -34.14 -45.68
CA LYS A 889 20.14 -33.94 -44.44
C LYS A 889 19.69 -35.24 -43.84
N CYS A 890 20.04 -35.51 -42.59
CA CYS A 890 19.49 -36.62 -41.83
C CYS A 890 17.96 -36.43 -41.60
N GLU A 891 17.12 -37.38 -42.00
CA GLU A 891 15.66 -37.29 -41.87
C GLU A 891 15.17 -37.25 -40.39
N ARG A 892 16.01 -37.69 -39.44
CA ARG A 892 15.65 -37.77 -38.03
C ARG A 892 16.12 -36.56 -37.21
N CYS A 893 17.41 -36.22 -37.21
CA CYS A 893 17.94 -35.09 -36.39
C CYS A 893 18.15 -33.79 -37.19
N TRP A 894 18.00 -33.82 -38.51
CA TRP A 894 18.07 -32.70 -39.45
C TRP A 894 19.45 -32.07 -39.63
N ILE A 895 20.49 -32.65 -39.03
CA ILE A 895 21.88 -32.26 -39.28
C ILE A 895 22.23 -32.65 -40.73
N VAL A 896 22.99 -31.80 -41.43
CA VAL A 896 23.55 -32.05 -42.76
C VAL A 896 24.94 -32.62 -42.59
N THR A 897 25.16 -33.83 -43.07
CA THR A 897 26.44 -34.57 -42.91
C THR A 897 26.71 -35.51 -44.06
N PRO A 898 27.98 -35.75 -44.43
CA PRO A 898 28.37 -36.75 -45.40
C PRO A 898 28.07 -38.20 -44.98
N GLU A 899 27.80 -38.47 -43.70
CA GLU A 899 27.46 -39.82 -43.19
C GLU A 899 26.14 -40.32 -43.74
N VAL A 900 25.21 -39.45 -44.09
CA VAL A 900 23.93 -39.82 -44.69
C VAL A 900 24.19 -40.49 -46.06
N GLY A 901 23.62 -41.68 -46.24
CA GLY A 901 23.83 -42.50 -47.41
C GLY A 901 24.84 -43.64 -47.21
N THR A 902 25.52 -43.70 -46.07
CA THR A 902 26.55 -44.74 -45.81
C THR A 902 25.97 -46.02 -45.19
N HIS A 903 24.72 -45.97 -44.62
CA HIS A 903 24.10 -47.14 -44.01
C HIS A 903 23.07 -47.81 -44.93
N GLU A 904 23.23 -49.07 -45.21
CA GLU A 904 22.32 -49.83 -46.08
C GLU A 904 20.92 -49.99 -45.50
N GLU A 905 20.79 -50.19 -44.18
CA GLU A 905 19.48 -50.37 -43.48
C GLU A 905 18.72 -49.04 -43.30
N HIS A 906 19.45 -47.95 -43.09
CA HIS A 906 18.91 -46.61 -42.84
C HIS A 906 19.62 -45.56 -43.66
N PRO A 907 19.50 -45.56 -44.98
CA PRO A 907 20.33 -44.73 -45.86
C PRO A 907 20.08 -43.20 -45.75
N THR A 908 19.01 -42.80 -45.09
CA THR A 908 18.69 -41.38 -44.91
C THR A 908 19.04 -40.87 -43.53
N LEU A 909 19.75 -41.65 -42.72
CA LEU A 909 20.17 -41.28 -41.36
C LEU A 909 21.68 -41.08 -41.25
N CYS A 910 22.10 -40.24 -40.31
CA CYS A 910 23.48 -40.15 -39.83
C CYS A 910 23.83 -41.31 -38.91
N ASP A 911 25.10 -41.49 -38.59
CA ASP A 911 25.62 -42.58 -37.75
C ASP A 911 24.89 -42.66 -36.40
N ARG A 912 24.84 -41.55 -35.66
CA ARG A 912 24.15 -41.50 -34.38
C ARG A 912 22.68 -41.93 -34.46
N CYS A 913 21.94 -41.39 -35.42
CA CYS A 913 20.53 -41.70 -35.57
C CYS A 913 20.28 -43.13 -36.00
N THR A 914 21.17 -43.70 -36.80
CA THR A 914 21.14 -45.11 -37.16
C THR A 914 21.30 -46.01 -35.94
N ASP A 915 22.27 -45.73 -35.08
CA ASP A 915 22.51 -46.49 -33.86
C ASP A 915 21.31 -46.43 -32.89
N VAL A 916 20.71 -45.25 -32.71
CA VAL A 916 19.52 -45.07 -31.85
C VAL A 916 18.33 -45.85 -32.42
N VAL A 917 18.08 -45.80 -33.74
CA VAL A 917 16.95 -46.51 -34.33
C VAL A 917 17.16 -48.04 -34.26
N LYS A 918 18.39 -48.54 -34.44
CA LYS A 918 18.71 -49.95 -34.23
C LYS A 918 18.42 -50.41 -32.81
N GLN A 919 18.74 -49.63 -31.80
CA GLN A 919 18.40 -49.98 -30.41
C GLN A 919 16.89 -50.06 -30.18
N LEU A 920 16.09 -49.21 -30.82
CA LEU A 920 14.63 -49.22 -30.70
C LEU A 920 13.97 -50.39 -31.42
N THR A 921 14.62 -50.95 -32.47
CA THR A 921 14.10 -52.11 -33.22
C THR A 921 14.43 -53.45 -32.57
N VAL A 922 15.34 -53.48 -31.62
CA VAL A 922 15.73 -54.70 -30.86
C VAL A 922 14.87 -54.85 -29.57
N LEU A 923 14.20 -53.79 -29.12
CA LEU A 923 13.22 -53.79 -27.99
C LEU A 923 11.81 -54.02 -28.51
#